data_d45e5d45140e6e313c3abf23bc217ed0
#
_entry.id   d45e5d45140e6e313c3abf23bc217ed0
#
_cell.length_a   1.000
_cell.length_b   1.000
_cell.length_c   1.000
_cell.angle_alpha   90.00
_cell.angle_beta   90.00
_cell.angle_gamma   90.00
#
_symmetry.space_group_name_H-M   'P 1'
#
loop_
_entity.id
_entity.type
_entity.pdbx_description
1 polymer ?
#
loop_
_entity_poly.entity_id
_entity_poly.type
_entity_poly.pdbx_seq_one_letter_code
_entity_poly.pdbx_strand_id
1 'polypeptide(L)'
;MGRQGGLYKKDDMKRNAFGACVLAAGLAMGAAGAVDLVLAPDGEVRTPAAALARARALRASGAVAGRPVEIQVAPGRYHLSEPLTFTAADSAVRFRGASPRAAVFDGGRALAPFTAGADGVWETAVPDGLVFDQLWVGGRRAVRARTPNRFYHYMKEADETCANRAFFAEAADVAPLAQLPPDELARVAVAVWQSWDMGYGHVASLDAASGRLVMKQAMKRPLFFWCATRPRYALENFRAALDAPGEWFHDVKARKLLYIPREGETVERTRAHVPVATSLVVFAGDRARGEVVRDVSFEGIGFEYTAFRIGPTGVANAQAAANVQEGALMGAGVENLSFTNCRIAHTGAHGLLLRAGSRHVAVRHTLVEDLGAGGIAFGGDNPRDPAKAAGVSSHLVVEDSIIRHGGHTLQAGIGVWIGHAHDCAVVHNEICDFFYTGVSLGWTWGYAPTVNRRNRIAFNRIHHIGQGALSDMGGVYTLGDNAGSEVANNWIWEVNGYAGNGAPAWGLYTDEGSQGLVFRDNLVARCRDGAIHQHYGRENVYSNNLFLAFSKAGAWRSRAEDHVTVRVLNNVFWWTDPDGAAWRGGGSFASMRDIVADGNLYWCAAGAVKETAFKGADWAQWRAQGHDARGALADPLFADPAKDDWRLRPGSPALSAGFRPFDWHAAGVYGTDAAWRACAEERCWDAFEDAPKAPKYRRERLRADFERFPVGNVPHTMGAFAPLDANPGRPGRLAVVDADPAQGRKALRFADAPDLKPDWTPIVTAACGVEAGVAKLAFALKVEDGATPTVELRDYSGDEPFTVGVRLTVQKGRFTANGRDLCAARPGVWHDVALALPLSGPRAGRWSLTVTPRGGASARAEFASFLDARFKALTWIGFICYGATSSVWYLDDLRLDTEHD
;
A
#
# COMPACT_ATOMS: atom_id res chain seq x y z
N MET A 1 -29.97 -35.96 30.34
CA MET A 1 -31.14 -35.09 30.35
C MET A 1 -30.63 -33.70 29.94
N GLY A 2 -30.95 -33.05 28.87
CA GLY A 2 -31.89 -33.27 27.81
C GLY A 2 -31.44 -32.45 26.59
N ARG A 3 -31.80 -32.98 25.45
CA ARG A 3 -31.62 -32.51 24.08
C ARG A 3 -32.04 -31.05 23.85
N GLN A 4 -31.32 -30.39 22.98
CA GLN A 4 -31.97 -29.60 21.90
C GLN A 4 -31.03 -29.54 20.69
N GLY A 5 -31.34 -30.37 19.71
CA GLY A 5 -30.93 -30.24 18.34
C GLY A 5 -31.91 -29.29 17.63
N GLY A 6 -31.41 -28.26 17.00
CA GLY A 6 -32.17 -27.32 16.19
C GLY A 6 -31.81 -27.47 14.72
N LEU A 7 -32.77 -27.97 13.96
CA LEU A 7 -32.75 -28.21 12.52
C LEU A 7 -32.44 -26.95 11.68
N TYR A 8 -31.47 -27.06 10.80
CA TYR A 8 -31.39 -26.24 9.59
C TYR A 8 -32.45 -26.70 8.60
N LYS A 9 -33.52 -25.96 8.47
CA LYS A 9 -34.55 -26.15 7.44
C LYS A 9 -34.27 -25.26 6.24
N LYS A 10 -34.21 -25.92 5.08
CA LYS A 10 -34.61 -25.50 3.73
C LYS A 10 -35.04 -24.02 3.54
N ASP A 11 -34.07 -23.15 3.31
CA ASP A 11 -34.30 -21.81 2.71
C ASP A 11 -33.26 -21.45 1.63
N ASP A 12 -32.54 -22.46 1.10
CA ASP A 12 -31.46 -22.22 0.09
C ASP A 12 -31.95 -22.01 -1.33
N MET A 13 -33.26 -21.92 -1.57
CA MET A 13 -33.81 -21.72 -2.93
C MET A 13 -34.24 -20.28 -3.25
N LYS A 14 -34.00 -19.32 -2.36
CA LYS A 14 -34.28 -17.88 -2.63
C LYS A 14 -33.05 -16.99 -2.79
N ARG A 15 -31.85 -17.52 -2.69
CA ARG A 15 -30.61 -16.73 -2.83
C ARG A 15 -30.14 -16.56 -4.28
N ASN A 16 -30.67 -17.31 -5.23
CA ASN A 16 -30.35 -17.13 -6.66
C ASN A 16 -31.11 -16.02 -7.38
N ALA A 17 -32.02 -15.33 -6.70
CA ALA A 17 -32.75 -14.21 -7.30
C ALA A 17 -32.01 -12.85 -7.26
N PHE A 18 -30.93 -12.73 -6.48
CA PHE A 18 -30.18 -11.48 -6.39
C PHE A 18 -29.22 -11.27 -7.58
N GLY A 19 -28.75 -12.33 -8.22
CA GLY A 19 -27.96 -12.27 -9.46
C GLY A 19 -28.76 -11.78 -10.68
N ALA A 20 -30.07 -12.00 -10.68
CA ALA A 20 -30.94 -11.63 -11.79
C ALA A 20 -31.46 -10.18 -11.70
N CYS A 21 -31.53 -9.57 -10.53
CA CYS A 21 -31.99 -8.19 -10.38
C CYS A 21 -30.95 -7.12 -10.69
N VAL A 22 -29.66 -7.41 -10.62
CA VAL A 22 -28.60 -6.47 -11.04
C VAL A 22 -28.39 -6.51 -12.55
N LEU A 23 -28.72 -7.64 -13.21
CA LEU A 23 -28.62 -7.81 -14.66
C LEU A 23 -29.82 -7.22 -15.44
N ALA A 24 -30.93 -6.92 -14.80
CA ALA A 24 -32.18 -6.47 -15.50
C ALA A 24 -32.36 -4.95 -15.57
N ALA A 25 -31.52 -4.15 -14.93
CA ALA A 25 -31.64 -2.69 -14.92
C ALA A 25 -30.77 -1.97 -15.97
N GLY A 26 -30.37 -2.63 -17.06
CA GLY A 26 -29.32 -2.06 -17.90
C GLY A 26 -29.42 -2.17 -19.41
N LEU A 27 -30.41 -2.85 -19.98
CA LEU A 27 -30.54 -2.95 -21.43
C LEU A 27 -31.88 -2.48 -21.93
N ALA A 28 -32.25 -1.24 -21.63
CA ALA A 28 -33.01 -0.47 -22.60
C ALA A 28 -31.97 0.23 -23.50
N MET A 29 -31.54 -0.41 -24.59
CA MET A 29 -31.12 0.31 -25.80
C MET A 29 -32.34 1.13 -26.21
N GLY A 30 -32.51 2.32 -25.64
CA GLY A 30 -33.52 3.27 -26.03
C GLY A 30 -33.30 3.59 -27.51
N ALA A 31 -34.33 3.59 -28.28
CA ALA A 31 -34.36 4.18 -29.61
C ALA A 31 -33.54 5.48 -29.57
N ALA A 32 -32.65 5.69 -30.56
CA ALA A 32 -31.83 6.89 -30.66
C ALA A 32 -32.73 8.12 -30.48
N GLY A 33 -32.66 8.75 -29.29
CA GLY A 33 -33.43 9.95 -29.02
C GLY A 33 -32.99 11.06 -29.99
N ALA A 34 -33.87 11.98 -30.28
CA ALA A 34 -33.56 13.11 -31.14
C ALA A 34 -32.37 13.84 -30.56
N VAL A 35 -31.31 14.07 -31.36
CA VAL A 35 -30.13 14.85 -30.99
C VAL A 35 -30.56 16.31 -30.79
N ASP A 36 -30.33 16.88 -29.61
CA ASP A 36 -30.66 18.26 -29.28
C ASP A 36 -29.55 19.23 -29.66
N LEU A 37 -28.30 18.78 -29.53
CA LEU A 37 -27.11 19.60 -29.79
C LEU A 37 -26.07 18.77 -30.52
N VAL A 38 -25.33 19.40 -31.41
CA VAL A 38 -24.10 18.85 -32.02
C VAL A 38 -22.90 19.68 -31.57
N LEU A 39 -21.99 19.01 -30.86
CA LEU A 39 -20.68 19.57 -30.52
C LEU A 39 -19.70 19.13 -31.61
N ALA A 40 -19.13 20.08 -32.37
CA ALA A 40 -18.18 19.83 -33.44
C ALA A 40 -17.13 20.93 -33.51
N PRO A 41 -15.85 20.61 -33.86
CA PRO A 41 -14.77 21.60 -33.90
C PRO A 41 -15.04 22.79 -34.83
N ASP A 42 -15.78 22.59 -35.90
CA ASP A 42 -16.17 23.56 -36.95
C ASP A 42 -17.67 23.88 -36.92
N GLY A 43 -18.43 23.37 -35.95
CA GLY A 43 -19.86 23.59 -35.80
C GLY A 43 -20.25 24.90 -35.13
N GLU A 44 -21.55 25.10 -34.88
CA GLU A 44 -22.06 26.21 -34.08
C GLU A 44 -21.60 26.13 -32.61
N VAL A 45 -21.64 24.90 -32.04
CA VAL A 45 -21.14 24.62 -30.67
C VAL A 45 -19.81 23.93 -30.78
N ARG A 46 -18.74 24.60 -30.38
CA ARG A 46 -17.35 24.15 -30.62
C ARG A 46 -16.61 23.65 -29.38
N THR A 47 -17.12 23.93 -28.20
CA THR A 47 -16.48 23.52 -26.93
C THR A 47 -17.46 22.77 -26.02
N PRO A 48 -16.98 21.82 -25.22
CA PRO A 48 -17.81 21.11 -24.23
C PRO A 48 -18.49 22.06 -23.24
N ALA A 49 -17.83 23.14 -22.82
CA ALA A 49 -18.41 24.16 -21.95
C ALA A 49 -19.57 24.91 -22.62
N ALA A 50 -19.45 25.27 -23.91
CA ALA A 50 -20.54 25.88 -24.66
C ALA A 50 -21.73 24.91 -24.82
N ALA A 51 -21.45 23.62 -25.06
CA ALA A 51 -22.50 22.59 -25.15
C ALA A 51 -23.26 22.46 -23.82
N LEU A 52 -22.57 22.42 -22.69
CA LEU A 52 -23.18 22.36 -21.36
C LEU A 52 -23.99 23.62 -21.06
N ALA A 53 -23.51 24.82 -21.40
CA ALA A 53 -24.23 26.08 -21.26
C ALA A 53 -25.51 26.09 -22.13
N ARG A 54 -25.44 25.57 -23.35
CA ARG A 54 -26.61 25.47 -24.24
C ARG A 54 -27.66 24.46 -23.72
N ALA A 55 -27.18 23.34 -23.13
CA ALA A 55 -28.05 22.36 -22.49
C ALA A 55 -28.82 22.98 -21.30
N ARG A 56 -28.17 23.80 -20.48
CA ARG A 56 -28.83 24.59 -19.41
C ARG A 56 -29.93 25.50 -20.00
N ALA A 57 -29.67 26.20 -21.10
CA ALA A 57 -30.61 27.08 -21.73
C ALA A 57 -31.86 26.31 -22.30
N LEU A 58 -31.64 25.15 -22.94
CA LEU A 58 -32.71 24.28 -23.41
C LEU A 58 -33.63 23.79 -22.28
N ARG A 59 -33.05 23.48 -21.12
CA ARG A 59 -33.82 23.10 -19.94
C ARG A 59 -34.61 24.26 -19.39
N ALA A 60 -33.95 25.42 -19.20
CA ALA A 60 -34.61 26.61 -18.66
C ALA A 60 -35.77 27.08 -19.52
N SER A 61 -35.72 26.90 -20.85
CA SER A 61 -36.80 27.25 -21.78
C SER A 61 -37.94 26.20 -21.83
N GLY A 62 -37.77 25.05 -21.17
CA GLY A 62 -38.76 23.96 -21.24
C GLY A 62 -38.72 23.16 -22.56
N ALA A 63 -37.82 23.45 -23.48
CA ALA A 63 -37.72 22.79 -24.80
C ALA A 63 -37.47 21.29 -24.73
N VAL A 64 -36.90 20.80 -23.64
CA VAL A 64 -36.55 19.38 -23.38
C VAL A 64 -37.37 18.80 -22.22
N ALA A 65 -38.61 19.24 -22.01
CA ALA A 65 -39.40 18.90 -20.85
C ALA A 65 -39.35 17.40 -20.48
N GLY A 66 -38.86 17.10 -19.26
CA GLY A 66 -38.90 15.75 -18.67
C GLY A 66 -37.91 14.72 -19.24
N ARG A 67 -37.05 15.05 -20.21
CA ARG A 67 -36.05 14.14 -20.77
C ARG A 67 -34.63 14.70 -20.68
N PRO A 68 -33.59 13.85 -20.76
CA PRO A 68 -32.19 14.29 -20.87
C PRO A 68 -31.94 15.11 -22.14
N VAL A 69 -31.00 16.06 -22.05
CA VAL A 69 -30.45 16.75 -23.24
C VAL A 69 -29.41 15.85 -23.90
N GLU A 70 -29.64 15.50 -25.18
CA GLU A 70 -28.75 14.65 -25.96
C GLU A 70 -27.74 15.52 -26.74
N ILE A 71 -26.46 15.40 -26.42
CA ILE A 71 -25.36 16.11 -27.09
C ILE A 71 -24.55 15.07 -27.89
N GLN A 72 -24.65 15.14 -29.21
CA GLN A 72 -23.78 14.36 -30.09
C GLN A 72 -22.45 15.07 -30.26
N VAL A 73 -21.34 14.33 -30.03
CA VAL A 73 -19.97 14.85 -30.11
C VAL A 73 -19.32 14.31 -31.37
N ALA A 74 -19.01 15.18 -32.30
CA ALA A 74 -18.32 14.83 -33.54
C ALA A 74 -16.87 14.39 -33.24
N PRO A 75 -16.24 13.56 -34.09
CA PRO A 75 -14.83 13.22 -33.97
C PRO A 75 -13.95 14.48 -33.93
N GLY A 76 -12.93 14.47 -33.08
CA GLY A 76 -12.00 15.59 -32.94
C GLY A 76 -11.46 15.74 -31.53
N ARG A 77 -10.48 16.63 -31.36
CA ARG A 77 -9.90 16.96 -30.05
C ARG A 77 -10.47 18.29 -29.56
N TYR A 78 -11.04 18.27 -28.36
CA TYR A 78 -11.63 19.42 -27.69
C TYR A 78 -10.76 19.80 -26.50
N HIS A 79 -9.97 20.84 -26.66
CA HIS A 79 -9.06 21.29 -25.61
C HIS A 79 -9.81 21.91 -24.44
N LEU A 80 -9.46 21.48 -23.25
CA LEU A 80 -9.98 21.96 -21.98
C LEU A 80 -8.82 22.57 -21.16
N SER A 81 -8.77 23.87 -21.06
CA SER A 81 -7.86 24.58 -20.14
C SER A 81 -8.38 24.58 -18.70
N GLU A 82 -9.69 24.49 -18.55
CA GLU A 82 -10.41 24.41 -17.28
C GLU A 82 -11.36 23.21 -17.31
N PRO A 83 -11.67 22.60 -16.15
CA PRO A 83 -12.55 21.47 -16.07
C PRO A 83 -13.99 21.81 -16.53
N LEU A 84 -14.62 20.88 -17.25
CA LEU A 84 -16.06 20.91 -17.48
C LEU A 84 -16.79 20.60 -16.16
N THR A 85 -17.31 21.61 -15.50
CA THR A 85 -17.91 21.50 -14.17
C THR A 85 -19.41 21.30 -14.26
N PHE A 86 -19.90 20.19 -13.68
CA PHE A 86 -21.32 19.86 -13.51
C PHE A 86 -21.76 20.23 -12.09
N THR A 87 -22.86 20.94 -12.00
CA THR A 87 -23.60 21.23 -10.77
C THR A 87 -24.94 20.51 -10.79
N ALA A 88 -25.73 20.60 -9.73
CA ALA A 88 -27.08 20.03 -9.70
C ALA A 88 -27.99 20.57 -10.84
N ALA A 89 -27.74 21.79 -11.32
CA ALA A 89 -28.44 22.40 -12.43
C ALA A 89 -28.11 21.75 -13.79
N ASP A 90 -27.05 20.98 -13.88
CA ASP A 90 -26.60 20.28 -15.08
C ASP A 90 -27.03 18.82 -15.13
N SER A 91 -27.97 18.44 -14.29
CA SER A 91 -28.51 17.07 -14.27
C SER A 91 -29.21 16.72 -15.59
N ALA A 92 -29.29 15.42 -15.90
CA ALA A 92 -29.89 14.83 -17.10
C ALA A 92 -29.33 15.38 -18.44
N VAL A 93 -27.99 15.23 -18.60
CA VAL A 93 -27.23 15.56 -19.82
C VAL A 93 -26.45 14.33 -20.27
N ARG A 94 -26.52 14.03 -21.57
CA ARG A 94 -25.83 12.92 -22.20
C ARG A 94 -24.87 13.40 -23.28
N PHE A 95 -23.61 13.05 -23.17
CA PHE A 95 -22.61 13.26 -24.21
C PHE A 95 -22.38 11.92 -24.93
N ARG A 96 -22.66 11.89 -26.23
CA ARG A 96 -22.44 10.69 -27.03
C ARG A 96 -21.52 10.98 -28.21
N GLY A 97 -20.41 10.27 -28.28
CA GLY A 97 -19.51 10.29 -29.43
C GLY A 97 -20.19 9.74 -30.68
N ALA A 98 -20.07 10.43 -31.80
CA ALA A 98 -20.59 9.96 -33.08
C ALA A 98 -19.86 8.68 -33.56
N SER A 99 -18.63 8.48 -33.11
CA SER A 99 -17.87 7.25 -33.32
C SER A 99 -17.13 6.91 -32.00
N PRO A 100 -17.02 5.62 -31.64
CA PRO A 100 -16.39 5.21 -30.40
C PRO A 100 -14.98 5.81 -30.20
N ARG A 101 -14.78 6.55 -29.11
CA ARG A 101 -13.51 7.12 -28.67
C ARG A 101 -12.82 8.06 -29.69
N ALA A 102 -13.51 8.49 -30.74
CA ALA A 102 -12.99 9.41 -31.74
C ALA A 102 -13.14 10.89 -31.34
N ALA A 103 -14.02 11.21 -30.40
CA ALA A 103 -14.18 12.51 -29.77
C ALA A 103 -13.37 12.51 -28.47
N VAL A 104 -12.38 13.40 -28.33
CA VAL A 104 -11.44 13.43 -27.20
C VAL A 104 -11.50 14.76 -26.48
N PHE A 105 -11.82 14.76 -25.21
CA PHE A 105 -11.63 15.88 -24.29
C PHE A 105 -10.20 15.87 -23.81
N ASP A 106 -9.44 16.90 -24.19
CA ASP A 106 -7.97 16.94 -24.09
C ASP A 106 -7.53 18.06 -23.15
N GLY A 107 -6.92 17.73 -22.02
CA GLY A 107 -6.37 18.67 -21.04
C GLY A 107 -4.94 19.08 -21.30
N GLY A 108 -4.35 18.64 -22.41
CA GLY A 108 -2.98 18.89 -22.75
C GLY A 108 -2.77 19.92 -23.86
N ARG A 109 -1.51 20.19 -24.14
CA ARG A 109 -1.06 21.09 -25.19
C ARG A 109 0.13 20.50 -25.92
N ALA A 110 0.07 20.44 -27.24
CA ALA A 110 1.23 20.10 -28.05
C ALA A 110 2.26 21.25 -28.04
N LEU A 111 3.53 20.91 -27.88
CA LEU A 111 4.63 21.87 -28.08
C LEU A 111 4.99 22.00 -29.57
N ALA A 112 5.81 22.97 -29.88
CA ALA A 112 6.41 23.16 -31.22
C ALA A 112 7.17 21.86 -31.62
N PRO A 113 7.37 21.59 -32.91
CA PRO A 113 8.19 20.47 -33.37
C PRO A 113 9.57 20.47 -32.72
N PHE A 114 10.09 19.27 -32.48
CA PHE A 114 11.47 19.13 -32.06
C PHE A 114 12.45 19.54 -33.16
N THR A 115 13.63 19.98 -32.73
CA THR A 115 14.82 20.13 -33.56
C THR A 115 15.91 19.20 -32.98
N ALA A 116 16.73 18.63 -33.86
CA ALA A 116 17.88 17.88 -33.42
C ALA A 116 18.91 18.82 -32.82
N GLY A 117 19.32 18.57 -31.60
CA GLY A 117 20.40 19.30 -30.92
C GLY A 117 21.72 18.53 -31.00
N ALA A 118 22.69 18.93 -30.17
CA ALA A 118 23.97 18.24 -30.04
C ALA A 118 23.77 16.87 -29.35
N ASP A 119 24.68 15.96 -29.60
CA ASP A 119 24.78 14.65 -28.92
C ASP A 119 23.50 13.79 -28.96
N GLY A 120 22.67 13.98 -30.02
CA GLY A 120 21.44 13.20 -30.22
C GLY A 120 20.26 13.65 -29.33
N VAL A 121 20.43 14.69 -28.53
CA VAL A 121 19.35 15.29 -27.72
C VAL A 121 18.46 16.16 -28.61
N TRP A 122 17.15 15.94 -28.53
CA TRP A 122 16.18 16.80 -29.22
C TRP A 122 15.76 17.96 -28.32
N GLU A 123 15.46 19.10 -28.93
CA GLU A 123 15.01 20.26 -28.19
C GLU A 123 13.77 20.92 -28.83
N THR A 124 12.93 21.49 -27.97
CA THR A 124 11.81 22.33 -28.40
C THR A 124 11.57 23.44 -27.39
N ALA A 125 11.04 24.61 -27.88
CA ALA A 125 10.73 25.72 -27.02
C ALA A 125 9.56 25.45 -26.09
N VAL A 126 9.69 25.85 -24.83
CA VAL A 126 8.61 25.83 -23.83
C VAL A 126 8.06 27.24 -23.67
N PRO A 127 6.74 27.46 -23.84
CA PRO A 127 6.11 28.77 -23.60
C PRO A 127 6.33 29.27 -22.18
N ASP A 128 6.41 30.62 -22.05
CA ASP A 128 6.55 31.26 -20.74
C ASP A 128 5.42 30.85 -19.78
N GLY A 129 5.79 30.59 -18.52
CA GLY A 129 4.85 30.24 -17.46
C GLY A 129 4.32 28.82 -17.53
N LEU A 130 4.67 28.03 -18.54
CA LEU A 130 4.23 26.64 -18.63
C LEU A 130 5.07 25.76 -17.70
N VAL A 131 4.45 25.24 -16.66
CA VAL A 131 5.05 24.31 -15.69
C VAL A 131 4.39 22.96 -15.81
N PHE A 132 5.17 21.89 -15.84
CA PHE A 132 4.67 20.51 -15.93
C PHE A 132 5.64 19.53 -15.23
N ASP A 133 5.08 18.49 -14.69
CA ASP A 133 5.81 17.38 -14.04
C ASP A 133 5.68 16.06 -14.82
N GLN A 134 4.86 16.03 -15.86
CA GLN A 134 4.69 14.90 -16.77
C GLN A 134 4.80 15.36 -18.21
N LEU A 135 5.20 14.44 -19.09
CA LEU A 135 5.34 14.66 -20.52
C LEU A 135 4.94 13.40 -21.29
N TRP A 136 4.30 13.58 -22.43
CA TRP A 136 4.12 12.53 -23.42
C TRP A 136 4.81 12.91 -24.72
N VAL A 137 5.52 11.96 -25.30
CA VAL A 137 6.21 12.14 -26.58
C VAL A 137 5.75 11.03 -27.52
N GLY A 138 5.21 11.42 -28.69
CA GLY A 138 4.62 10.47 -29.61
C GLY A 138 3.45 9.66 -29.02
N GLY A 139 2.69 10.22 -28.08
CA GLY A 139 1.60 9.53 -27.36
C GLY A 139 2.07 8.56 -26.25
N ARG A 140 3.35 8.45 -25.99
CA ARG A 140 3.94 7.61 -24.93
C ARG A 140 4.45 8.47 -23.78
N ARG A 141 4.14 8.07 -22.54
CA ARG A 141 4.68 8.76 -21.35
C ARG A 141 6.20 8.78 -21.40
N ALA A 142 6.79 9.94 -21.22
CA ALA A 142 8.23 10.14 -21.14
C ALA A 142 8.69 10.17 -19.69
N VAL A 143 9.91 9.71 -19.44
CA VAL A 143 10.50 9.63 -18.10
C VAL A 143 11.18 10.97 -17.79
N ARG A 144 10.89 11.58 -16.66
CA ARG A 144 11.64 12.76 -16.21
C ARG A 144 13.07 12.33 -15.87
N ALA A 145 14.09 13.02 -16.43
CA ALA A 145 15.50 12.70 -16.24
C ALA A 145 15.80 12.32 -14.79
N ARG A 146 16.33 11.12 -14.57
CA ARG A 146 16.49 10.53 -13.24
C ARG A 146 17.75 9.69 -13.08
N THR A 147 18.20 9.55 -11.86
CA THR A 147 19.26 8.60 -11.50
C THR A 147 18.87 7.82 -10.24
N PRO A 148 19.04 6.47 -10.23
CA PRO A 148 19.44 5.64 -11.35
C PRO A 148 18.29 5.47 -12.34
N ASN A 149 18.59 5.16 -13.62
CA ASN A 149 17.56 4.91 -14.66
C ASN A 149 16.71 3.68 -14.37
N ARG A 150 17.27 2.71 -13.67
CA ARG A 150 16.56 1.51 -13.20
C ARG A 150 16.78 1.31 -11.72
N PHE A 151 15.77 0.81 -11.03
CA PHE A 151 15.79 0.54 -9.59
C PHE A 151 16.04 1.78 -8.75
N TYR A 152 16.95 1.70 -7.76
CA TYR A 152 17.04 2.67 -6.67
C TYR A 152 18.49 2.92 -6.24
N HIS A 153 18.74 4.11 -5.73
CA HIS A 153 19.77 4.36 -4.73
C HIS A 153 19.27 3.93 -3.35
N TYR A 154 20.18 3.73 -2.42
CA TYR A 154 19.86 3.33 -1.05
C TYR A 154 20.41 4.34 -0.04
N MET A 155 19.53 4.83 0.84
CA MET A 155 19.92 5.75 1.90
C MET A 155 20.97 5.08 2.80
N LYS A 156 22.06 5.77 3.09
CA LYS A 156 23.17 5.23 3.86
C LYS A 156 22.84 5.15 5.35
N GLU A 157 22.36 6.27 5.92
CA GLU A 157 22.09 6.42 7.34
C GLU A 157 20.92 7.37 7.58
N ALA A 158 20.20 7.16 8.70
CA ALA A 158 19.12 8.03 9.12
C ALA A 158 19.67 9.34 9.73
N ASP A 159 19.05 10.47 9.40
CA ASP A 159 19.22 11.69 10.17
C ASP A 159 18.16 11.75 11.28
N GLU A 160 18.50 11.35 12.47
CA GLU A 160 17.55 11.29 13.59
C GLU A 160 17.05 12.68 14.03
N THR A 161 17.73 13.76 13.64
CA THR A 161 17.29 15.15 13.93
C THR A 161 16.13 15.59 13.03
N CYS A 162 16.00 14.97 11.85
CA CYS A 162 14.96 15.23 10.85
C CYS A 162 14.48 13.93 10.21
N ALA A 163 14.16 12.92 10.99
CA ALA A 163 13.98 11.52 10.62
C ALA A 163 12.96 11.26 9.47
N ASN A 164 12.01 12.16 9.23
CA ASN A 164 11.01 12.01 8.18
C ASN A 164 11.27 12.84 6.92
N ARG A 165 12.39 13.60 6.86
CA ARG A 165 12.72 14.41 5.67
C ARG A 165 14.21 14.55 5.36
N ALA A 166 15.09 13.95 6.17
CA ALA A 166 16.53 14.02 5.95
C ALA A 166 17.19 12.66 6.15
N PHE A 167 18.26 12.44 5.40
CA PHE A 167 19.07 11.23 5.45
C PHE A 167 20.48 11.52 4.95
N PHE A 168 21.39 10.60 5.20
CA PHE A 168 22.72 10.60 4.59
C PHE A 168 22.70 9.66 3.37
N ALA A 169 23.09 10.18 2.23
CA ALA A 169 23.28 9.45 0.98
C ALA A 169 24.73 8.96 0.85
N GLU A 170 24.98 8.04 -0.06
CA GLU A 170 26.35 7.79 -0.49
C GLU A 170 26.88 9.00 -1.28
N ALA A 171 28.13 9.37 -1.08
CA ALA A 171 28.71 10.57 -1.70
C ALA A 171 28.65 10.53 -3.24
N ALA A 172 28.80 9.34 -3.84
CA ALA A 172 28.73 9.15 -5.28
C ALA A 172 27.33 9.47 -5.85
N ASP A 173 26.26 9.15 -5.12
CA ASP A 173 24.88 9.35 -5.57
C ASP A 173 24.53 10.86 -5.68
N VAL A 174 25.08 11.66 -4.78
CA VAL A 174 24.77 13.10 -4.69
C VAL A 174 25.86 14.00 -5.32
N ALA A 175 26.98 13.42 -5.75
CA ALA A 175 28.06 14.16 -6.39
C ALA A 175 27.61 15.01 -7.61
N PRO A 176 26.71 14.52 -8.48
CA PRO A 176 26.21 15.32 -9.60
C PRO A 176 25.43 16.57 -9.19
N LEU A 177 24.92 16.61 -7.96
CA LEU A 177 24.15 17.76 -7.44
C LEU A 177 25.04 18.83 -6.82
N ALA A 178 26.28 18.50 -6.44
CA ALA A 178 27.16 19.40 -5.69
C ALA A 178 27.53 20.71 -6.42
N GLN A 179 27.46 20.68 -7.75
CA GLN A 179 27.79 21.83 -8.60
C GLN A 179 26.56 22.59 -9.09
N LEU A 180 25.35 22.15 -8.74
CA LEU A 180 24.13 22.83 -9.20
C LEU A 180 23.96 24.18 -8.50
N PRO A 181 23.57 25.22 -9.23
CA PRO A 181 23.13 26.49 -8.64
C PRO A 181 21.97 26.25 -7.65
N PRO A 182 21.85 27.04 -6.58
CA PRO A 182 20.85 26.84 -5.53
C PRO A 182 19.39 26.76 -6.05
N ASP A 183 19.06 27.51 -7.08
CA ASP A 183 17.73 27.49 -7.69
C ASP A 183 17.46 26.24 -8.54
N GLU A 184 18.48 25.63 -9.11
CA GLU A 184 18.40 24.34 -9.80
C GLU A 184 18.37 23.20 -8.80
N LEU A 185 19.24 23.20 -7.79
CA LEU A 185 19.23 22.25 -6.70
C LEU A 185 17.85 22.18 -6.01
N ALA A 186 17.24 23.35 -5.80
CA ALA A 186 15.93 23.45 -5.16
C ALA A 186 14.77 22.85 -5.99
N ARG A 187 14.99 22.52 -7.27
CA ARG A 187 14.05 21.82 -8.18
C ARG A 187 14.33 20.34 -8.33
N VAL A 188 15.47 19.86 -7.84
CA VAL A 188 15.75 18.42 -7.84
C VAL A 188 14.71 17.73 -6.96
N ALA A 189 14.03 16.73 -7.51
CA ALA A 189 13.08 15.93 -6.78
C ALA A 189 13.75 14.67 -6.24
N VAL A 190 13.41 14.31 -5.01
CA VAL A 190 13.80 13.08 -4.35
C VAL A 190 12.58 12.18 -4.24
N ALA A 191 12.50 11.15 -5.05
CA ALA A 191 11.49 10.10 -4.92
C ALA A 191 11.92 9.15 -3.80
N VAL A 192 11.02 8.88 -2.86
CA VAL A 192 11.29 8.03 -1.68
C VAL A 192 10.29 6.90 -1.62
N TRP A 193 10.77 5.66 -1.53
CA TRP A 193 9.94 4.46 -1.34
C TRP A 193 10.05 3.95 0.08
N GLN A 194 8.90 3.79 0.72
CA GLN A 194 8.77 3.05 1.97
C GLN A 194 8.18 1.65 1.70
N SER A 195 7.51 1.00 2.66
CA SER A 195 6.98 -0.35 2.47
C SER A 195 5.85 -0.40 1.42
N TRP A 196 4.74 0.29 1.70
CA TRP A 196 3.49 0.25 0.92
C TRP A 196 3.14 1.58 0.26
N ASP A 197 4.04 2.55 0.29
CA ASP A 197 3.81 3.86 -0.28
C ASP A 197 5.10 4.55 -0.75
N MET A 198 4.93 5.61 -1.52
CA MET A 198 6.01 6.47 -1.95
C MET A 198 5.60 7.94 -1.93
N GLY A 199 6.57 8.83 -1.90
CA GLY A 199 6.36 10.27 -2.00
C GLY A 199 7.54 10.99 -2.66
N TYR A 200 7.37 12.28 -2.85
CA TYR A 200 8.39 13.17 -3.40
C TYR A 200 8.72 14.30 -2.43
N GLY A 201 10.01 14.62 -2.30
CA GLY A 201 10.46 15.85 -1.68
C GLY A 201 11.41 16.61 -2.60
N HIS A 202 11.30 17.93 -2.71
CA HIS A 202 12.34 18.72 -3.36
C HIS A 202 13.50 18.98 -2.40
N VAL A 203 14.72 19.08 -2.92
CA VAL A 203 15.90 19.34 -2.09
C VAL A 203 15.77 20.71 -1.42
N ALA A 204 15.91 20.75 -0.10
CA ALA A 204 15.99 21.96 0.70
C ALA A 204 17.46 22.38 0.91
N SER A 205 18.32 21.39 1.19
CA SER A 205 19.76 21.59 1.32
C SER A 205 20.50 20.27 1.08
N LEU A 206 21.74 20.39 0.64
CA LEU A 206 22.68 19.29 0.45
C LEU A 206 24.04 19.70 1.02
N ASP A 207 24.57 18.91 1.93
CA ASP A 207 25.99 18.90 2.29
C ASP A 207 26.66 17.74 1.55
N ALA A 208 27.29 18.05 0.43
CA ALA A 208 27.91 17.03 -0.42
C ALA A 208 29.08 16.30 0.24
N ALA A 209 29.76 16.93 1.22
CA ALA A 209 30.91 16.34 1.91
C ALA A 209 30.46 15.19 2.84
N SER A 210 29.39 15.40 3.58
CA SER A 210 28.80 14.36 4.45
C SER A 210 27.76 13.49 3.75
N GLY A 211 27.27 13.89 2.58
CA GLY A 211 26.14 13.25 1.90
C GLY A 211 24.79 13.58 2.53
N ARG A 212 24.72 14.53 3.46
CA ARG A 212 23.48 14.90 4.14
C ARG A 212 22.54 15.64 3.20
N LEU A 213 21.41 15.01 2.90
CA LEU A 213 20.36 15.58 2.04
C LEU A 213 19.11 15.84 2.89
N VAL A 214 18.58 17.07 2.80
CA VAL A 214 17.34 17.49 3.47
C VAL A 214 16.30 17.82 2.41
N MET A 215 15.10 17.25 2.52
CA MET A 215 13.96 17.54 1.67
C MET A 215 13.09 18.66 2.25
N LYS A 216 12.41 19.41 1.39
CA LYS A 216 11.39 20.40 1.80
C LYS A 216 10.14 19.71 2.35
N GLN A 217 9.66 18.66 1.68
CA GLN A 217 8.51 17.86 2.11
C GLN A 217 8.93 16.79 3.11
N ALA A 218 8.24 16.74 4.23
CA ALA A 218 8.34 15.63 5.17
C ALA A 218 7.45 14.46 4.74
N MET A 219 7.95 13.23 4.84
CA MET A 219 7.13 12.03 4.70
C MET A 219 6.28 11.83 5.97
N LYS A 220 5.19 11.09 5.85
CA LYS A 220 4.27 10.82 6.98
C LYS A 220 4.92 10.04 8.11
N ARG A 221 5.92 9.22 7.78
CA ARG A 221 6.67 8.38 8.72
C ARG A 221 8.17 8.65 8.58
N PRO A 222 8.97 8.32 9.61
CA PRO A 222 10.43 8.33 9.48
C PRO A 222 10.88 7.55 8.25
N LEU A 223 11.92 8.05 7.56
CA LEU A 223 12.40 7.43 6.31
C LEU A 223 12.85 5.99 6.52
N PHE A 224 13.43 5.69 7.68
CA PHE A 224 13.87 4.35 8.08
C PHE A 224 12.82 3.59 8.92
N PHE A 225 11.54 3.84 8.68
CA PHE A 225 10.45 3.15 9.36
C PHE A 225 10.26 1.73 8.80
N TRP A 226 10.23 0.71 9.67
CA TRP A 226 10.02 -0.70 9.32
C TRP A 226 10.92 -1.20 8.18
N CYS A 227 12.20 -0.82 8.17
CA CYS A 227 13.13 -1.25 7.15
C CYS A 227 14.13 -2.28 7.68
N ALA A 228 14.12 -3.48 7.10
CA ALA A 228 15.19 -4.49 7.30
C ALA A 228 16.40 -4.21 6.40
N THR A 229 16.22 -3.44 5.35
CA THR A 229 17.22 -2.99 4.40
C THR A 229 17.26 -1.48 4.34
N ARG A 230 18.30 -0.90 3.76
CA ARG A 230 18.39 0.53 3.55
C ARG A 230 17.21 1.02 2.69
N PRO A 231 16.54 2.13 3.09
CA PRO A 231 15.44 2.71 2.31
C PRO A 231 15.87 3.17 0.93
N ARG A 232 14.94 3.15 0.01
CA ARG A 232 15.15 3.40 -1.41
C ARG A 232 14.83 4.86 -1.76
N TYR A 233 15.62 5.44 -2.68
CA TYR A 233 15.35 6.75 -3.24
C TYR A 233 15.85 6.84 -4.69
N ALA A 234 15.37 7.86 -5.41
CA ALA A 234 15.93 8.30 -6.69
C ALA A 234 15.97 9.82 -6.75
N LEU A 235 16.85 10.35 -7.58
CA LEU A 235 16.99 11.78 -7.81
C LEU A 235 16.52 12.11 -9.22
N GLU A 236 15.66 13.11 -9.38
CA GLU A 236 15.03 13.43 -10.64
C GLU A 236 15.11 14.95 -10.95
N ASN A 237 14.93 15.31 -12.21
CA ASN A 237 14.75 16.68 -12.66
C ASN A 237 16.03 17.55 -12.58
N PHE A 238 17.14 17.04 -13.07
CA PHE A 238 18.37 17.83 -13.27
C PHE A 238 19.10 17.40 -14.54
N ARG A 239 19.85 18.32 -15.16
CA ARG A 239 20.39 18.13 -16.51
C ARG A 239 21.31 16.92 -16.63
N ALA A 240 22.16 16.65 -15.62
CA ALA A 240 23.13 15.56 -15.66
C ALA A 240 22.49 14.15 -15.58
N ALA A 241 21.22 14.06 -15.19
CA ALA A 241 20.46 12.81 -15.18
C ALA A 241 19.74 12.53 -16.52
N LEU A 242 19.86 13.40 -17.50
CA LEU A 242 19.30 13.19 -18.84
C LEU A 242 20.31 12.38 -19.66
N ASP A 243 20.24 11.03 -19.57
CA ASP A 243 21.25 10.14 -20.15
C ASP A 243 20.68 8.82 -20.75
N ALA A 244 19.36 8.66 -20.78
CA ALA A 244 18.71 7.45 -21.32
C ALA A 244 17.59 7.78 -22.34
N PRO A 245 17.36 6.90 -23.35
CA PRO A 245 16.26 7.09 -24.30
C PRO A 245 14.89 7.17 -23.66
N GLY A 246 14.10 8.17 -24.06
CA GLY A 246 12.77 8.43 -23.50
C GLY A 246 12.77 9.38 -22.31
N GLU A 247 13.92 9.83 -21.86
CA GLU A 247 14.02 10.82 -20.79
C GLU A 247 13.91 12.25 -21.29
N TRP A 248 13.41 13.13 -20.41
CA TRP A 248 13.26 14.53 -20.67
C TRP A 248 13.70 15.41 -19.49
N PHE A 249 14.18 16.60 -19.82
CA PHE A 249 14.51 17.65 -18.84
C PHE A 249 13.98 19.00 -19.34
N HIS A 250 13.34 19.77 -18.45
CA HIS A 250 12.91 21.12 -18.72
C HIS A 250 13.95 22.12 -18.20
N ASP A 251 14.75 22.66 -19.10
CA ASP A 251 15.61 23.80 -18.81
C ASP A 251 14.75 25.07 -18.73
N VAL A 252 14.39 25.45 -17.51
CA VAL A 252 13.51 26.59 -17.25
C VAL A 252 14.18 27.90 -17.61
N LYS A 253 15.53 28.03 -17.45
CA LYS A 253 16.28 29.22 -17.77
C LYS A 253 16.36 29.44 -19.28
N ALA A 254 16.68 28.37 -20.01
CA ALA A 254 16.73 28.43 -21.48
C ALA A 254 15.34 28.37 -22.12
N ARG A 255 14.29 28.04 -21.35
CA ARG A 255 12.93 27.80 -21.83
C ARG A 255 12.88 26.73 -22.91
N LYS A 256 13.61 25.65 -22.70
CA LYS A 256 13.73 24.50 -23.60
C LYS A 256 13.33 23.22 -22.92
N LEU A 257 12.59 22.41 -23.63
CA LEU A 257 12.44 21.00 -23.33
C LEU A 257 13.53 20.23 -24.05
N LEU A 258 14.32 19.46 -23.32
CA LEU A 258 15.34 18.56 -23.85
C LEU A 258 14.81 17.11 -23.74
N TYR A 259 15.04 16.33 -24.75
CA TYR A 259 14.54 14.94 -24.84
C TYR A 259 15.53 14.03 -25.55
N ILE A 260 15.79 12.87 -25.01
CA ILE A 260 16.55 11.82 -25.72
C ILE A 260 15.56 10.91 -26.42
N PRO A 261 15.58 10.84 -27.77
CA PRO A 261 14.60 10.08 -28.52
C PRO A 261 14.74 8.56 -28.29
N ARG A 262 13.60 7.87 -28.31
CA ARG A 262 13.55 6.42 -28.34
C ARG A 262 13.83 5.89 -29.74
N GLU A 263 14.17 4.63 -29.80
CA GLU A 263 14.34 3.95 -31.11
C GLU A 263 13.07 4.06 -31.96
N GLY A 264 13.24 4.40 -33.24
CA GLY A 264 12.16 4.59 -34.22
C GLY A 264 11.45 5.94 -34.21
N GLU A 265 11.73 6.83 -33.22
CA GLU A 265 11.23 8.19 -33.23
C GLU A 265 12.00 9.07 -34.21
N THR A 266 11.30 10.02 -34.88
CA THR A 266 11.92 11.03 -35.77
C THR A 266 11.38 12.42 -35.48
N VAL A 267 12.18 13.46 -35.64
CA VAL A 267 11.82 14.85 -35.35
C VAL A 267 10.60 15.33 -36.15
N GLU A 268 10.39 14.80 -37.35
CA GLU A 268 9.30 15.18 -38.25
C GLU A 268 7.94 14.70 -37.75
N ARG A 269 7.90 13.48 -37.18
CA ARG A 269 6.66 12.78 -36.83
C ARG A 269 6.35 12.87 -35.35
N THR A 270 7.35 13.04 -34.49
CA THR A 270 7.20 12.98 -33.03
C THR A 270 6.88 14.36 -32.48
N ARG A 271 5.93 14.43 -31.59
CA ARG A 271 5.53 15.68 -30.90
C ARG A 271 5.50 15.45 -29.41
N ALA A 272 5.93 16.47 -28.67
CA ALA A 272 5.76 16.57 -27.23
C ALA A 272 4.37 17.11 -26.91
N HIS A 273 3.71 16.48 -25.96
CA HIS A 273 2.41 16.86 -25.42
C HIS A 273 2.52 17.04 -23.92
N VAL A 274 2.27 18.25 -23.43
CA VAL A 274 2.32 18.59 -22.00
C VAL A 274 0.93 18.74 -21.43
N PRO A 275 0.62 18.16 -20.28
CA PRO A 275 -0.67 18.32 -19.64
C PRO A 275 -0.77 19.70 -18.97
N VAL A 276 -1.93 20.33 -19.05
CA VAL A 276 -2.20 21.67 -18.51
C VAL A 276 -3.31 21.61 -17.45
N ALA A 277 -4.45 21.04 -17.79
CA ALA A 277 -5.58 20.86 -16.88
C ALA A 277 -5.29 19.72 -15.89
N THR A 278 -5.58 19.91 -14.61
CA THR A 278 -5.46 18.85 -13.59
C THR A 278 -6.64 17.89 -13.61
N SER A 279 -7.79 18.34 -14.12
CA SER A 279 -9.01 17.55 -14.29
C SER A 279 -9.74 17.97 -15.56
N LEU A 280 -10.48 17.06 -16.19
CA LEU A 280 -11.28 17.33 -17.39
C LEU A 280 -12.75 17.52 -17.06
N VAL A 281 -13.26 16.71 -16.12
CA VAL A 281 -14.64 16.80 -15.67
C VAL A 281 -14.67 16.82 -14.14
N VAL A 282 -15.44 17.77 -13.60
CA VAL A 282 -15.67 17.91 -12.16
C VAL A 282 -17.17 17.87 -11.86
N PHE A 283 -17.59 16.98 -10.99
CA PHE A 283 -18.94 16.89 -10.47
C PHE A 283 -19.00 17.58 -9.10
N ALA A 284 -19.54 18.79 -9.08
CA ALA A 284 -19.62 19.64 -7.89
C ALA A 284 -20.97 19.45 -7.17
N GLY A 285 -21.28 18.20 -6.80
CA GLY A 285 -22.46 17.87 -6.01
C GLY A 285 -22.20 17.88 -4.51
N ASP A 286 -23.21 18.21 -3.73
CA ASP A 286 -23.22 18.11 -2.26
C ASP A 286 -24.56 17.47 -1.82
N ARG A 287 -24.54 16.17 -1.57
CA ARG A 287 -25.75 15.44 -1.14
C ARG A 287 -26.25 15.87 0.22
N ALA A 288 -25.38 16.36 1.10
CA ALA A 288 -25.81 16.84 2.41
C ALA A 288 -26.63 18.13 2.30
N ARG A 289 -26.38 18.93 1.26
CA ARG A 289 -27.18 20.13 0.92
C ARG A 289 -28.33 19.87 -0.04
N GLY A 290 -28.48 18.62 -0.51
CA GLY A 290 -29.48 18.30 -1.53
C GLY A 290 -29.05 18.66 -2.97
N GLU A 291 -27.86 19.19 -3.15
CA GLU A 291 -27.30 19.62 -4.43
C GLU A 291 -26.63 18.43 -5.14
N VAL A 292 -27.41 17.55 -5.72
CA VAL A 292 -26.93 16.31 -6.35
C VAL A 292 -26.94 16.45 -7.88
N VAL A 293 -25.80 16.11 -8.49
CA VAL A 293 -25.69 15.98 -9.95
C VAL A 293 -26.29 14.65 -10.38
N ARG A 294 -27.35 14.64 -11.19
CA ARG A 294 -28.09 13.42 -11.52
C ARG A 294 -28.15 13.14 -13.02
N ASP A 295 -28.24 11.87 -13.35
CA ASP A 295 -28.60 11.41 -14.71
C ASP A 295 -27.64 11.95 -15.78
N VAL A 296 -26.34 11.88 -15.53
CA VAL A 296 -25.29 12.30 -16.47
C VAL A 296 -24.64 11.07 -17.09
N SER A 297 -24.45 11.07 -18.40
CA SER A 297 -23.76 9.99 -19.08
C SER A 297 -22.79 10.48 -20.15
N PHE A 298 -21.69 9.71 -20.27
CA PHE A 298 -20.73 9.84 -21.35
C PHE A 298 -20.64 8.50 -22.08
N GLU A 299 -20.79 8.52 -23.39
CA GLU A 299 -20.70 7.33 -24.23
C GLU A 299 -19.74 7.58 -25.39
N GLY A 300 -18.73 6.71 -25.54
CA GLY A 300 -17.79 6.78 -26.66
C GLY A 300 -16.85 7.98 -26.66
N ILE A 301 -16.56 8.58 -25.50
CA ILE A 301 -15.71 9.77 -25.34
C ILE A 301 -14.34 9.36 -24.81
N GLY A 302 -13.28 9.96 -25.37
CA GLY A 302 -11.93 9.95 -24.82
C GLY A 302 -11.71 11.11 -23.84
N PHE A 303 -11.00 10.84 -22.74
CA PHE A 303 -10.56 11.84 -21.76
C PHE A 303 -9.05 11.67 -21.58
N GLU A 304 -8.27 12.66 -22.03
CA GLU A 304 -6.83 12.48 -22.14
C GLU A 304 -6.03 13.68 -21.62
N TYR A 305 -4.80 13.41 -21.17
CA TYR A 305 -3.75 14.36 -20.81
C TYR A 305 -4.14 15.29 -19.66
N THR A 306 -4.18 14.75 -18.45
CA THR A 306 -4.29 15.60 -17.25
C THR A 306 -2.96 15.74 -16.52
N ALA A 307 -2.75 16.88 -15.88
CA ALA A 307 -1.57 17.17 -15.08
C ALA A 307 -1.74 16.69 -13.63
N PHE A 308 -0.64 16.27 -13.03
CA PHE A 308 -0.47 16.24 -11.59
C PHE A 308 0.72 17.11 -11.21
N ARG A 309 0.55 18.00 -10.26
CA ARG A 309 1.60 18.92 -9.80
C ARG A 309 2.23 18.38 -8.52
N ILE A 310 3.52 18.08 -8.59
CA ILE A 310 4.27 17.67 -7.38
C ILE A 310 4.35 18.82 -6.37
N GLY A 311 4.20 20.06 -6.85
CA GLY A 311 4.22 21.25 -6.02
C GLY A 311 5.64 21.68 -5.61
N PRO A 312 5.80 22.87 -5.02
CA PRO A 312 7.12 23.47 -4.74
C PRO A 312 7.87 22.79 -3.59
N THR A 313 7.21 21.99 -2.75
CA THR A 313 7.84 21.25 -1.65
C THR A 313 7.94 19.77 -1.93
N GLY A 314 7.00 19.21 -2.68
CA GLY A 314 6.83 17.78 -2.93
C GLY A 314 5.45 17.29 -2.55
N VAL A 315 5.29 15.95 -2.47
CA VAL A 315 4.06 15.25 -2.09
C VAL A 315 4.40 14.21 -1.04
N ALA A 316 3.77 14.30 0.14
CA ALA A 316 3.95 13.30 1.18
C ALA A 316 3.44 11.92 0.71
N ASN A 317 4.11 10.86 1.16
CA ASN A 317 3.72 9.50 0.86
C ASN A 317 2.34 9.13 1.45
N ALA A 318 1.60 8.28 0.75
CA ALA A 318 0.34 7.73 1.25
C ALA A 318 0.02 6.39 0.58
N GLN A 319 -0.44 5.43 1.36
CA GLN A 319 -1.02 4.19 0.86
C GLN A 319 -2.19 4.50 -0.08
N ALA A 320 -2.35 3.72 -1.15
CA ALA A 320 -3.38 3.92 -2.18
C ALA A 320 -3.33 5.30 -2.90
N ALA A 321 -2.26 6.07 -2.74
CA ALA A 321 -2.22 7.49 -3.12
C ALA A 321 -3.42 8.30 -2.56
N ALA A 322 -3.90 7.93 -1.36
CA ALA A 322 -5.16 8.43 -0.80
C ALA A 322 -5.15 9.92 -0.45
N ASN A 323 -3.96 10.54 -0.36
CA ASN A 323 -3.81 11.99 -0.17
C ASN A 323 -3.92 12.81 -1.46
N VAL A 324 -3.99 12.15 -2.62
CA VAL A 324 -4.17 12.80 -3.92
C VAL A 324 -5.65 13.10 -4.11
N GLN A 325 -5.95 14.35 -4.38
CA GLN A 325 -7.32 14.84 -4.55
C GLN A 325 -7.67 15.09 -6.02
N GLU A 326 -6.75 14.81 -6.94
CA GLU A 326 -6.86 15.03 -8.37
C GLU A 326 -7.21 13.72 -9.08
N GLY A 327 -8.08 13.84 -10.08
CA GLY A 327 -8.42 12.79 -11.04
C GLY A 327 -8.84 13.41 -12.36
N ALA A 328 -8.61 12.70 -13.47
CA ALA A 328 -9.06 13.19 -14.78
C ALA A 328 -10.56 13.47 -14.79
N LEU A 329 -11.31 12.59 -14.16
CA LEU A 329 -12.73 12.73 -13.88
C LEU A 329 -12.91 12.65 -12.37
N MET A 330 -13.50 13.67 -11.75
CA MET A 330 -13.58 13.69 -10.30
C MET A 330 -14.82 14.40 -9.75
N GLY A 331 -15.11 14.17 -8.49
CA GLY A 331 -16.19 14.90 -7.81
C GLY A 331 -16.83 14.15 -6.66
N ALA A 332 -17.99 14.65 -6.26
CA ALA A 332 -18.81 14.13 -5.15
C ALA A 332 -20.30 14.33 -5.45
N GLY A 333 -21.15 13.70 -4.62
CA GLY A 333 -22.61 13.96 -4.65
C GLY A 333 -23.28 13.70 -5.99
N VAL A 334 -22.86 12.66 -6.70
CA VAL A 334 -23.49 12.25 -7.98
C VAL A 334 -24.51 11.14 -7.77
N GLU A 335 -25.47 11.03 -8.70
CA GLU A 335 -26.44 9.95 -8.77
C GLU A 335 -26.78 9.62 -10.23
N ASN A 336 -26.76 8.30 -10.59
CA ASN A 336 -26.95 7.83 -11.95
C ASN A 336 -25.95 8.44 -12.94
N LEU A 337 -24.65 8.26 -12.64
CA LEU A 337 -23.56 8.66 -13.52
C LEU A 337 -23.04 7.44 -14.29
N SER A 338 -22.86 7.56 -15.61
CA SER A 338 -22.27 6.46 -16.37
C SER A 338 -21.21 6.90 -17.38
N PHE A 339 -20.21 6.03 -17.53
CA PHE A 339 -19.19 6.06 -18.57
C PHE A 339 -19.27 4.73 -19.31
N THR A 340 -19.63 4.77 -20.60
CA THR A 340 -19.79 3.57 -21.42
C THR A 340 -18.97 3.70 -22.69
N ASN A 341 -18.20 2.68 -23.02
CA ASN A 341 -17.33 2.67 -24.20
C ASN A 341 -16.38 3.89 -24.30
N CYS A 342 -15.97 4.39 -23.13
CA CYS A 342 -15.08 5.54 -23.01
C CYS A 342 -13.60 5.12 -23.01
N ARG A 343 -12.70 6.11 -23.10
CA ARG A 343 -11.27 5.96 -22.81
C ARG A 343 -10.84 7.06 -21.82
N ILE A 344 -10.18 6.67 -20.74
CA ILE A 344 -9.55 7.59 -19.80
C ILE A 344 -8.06 7.25 -19.82
N ALA A 345 -7.21 8.18 -20.31
CA ALA A 345 -5.82 7.87 -20.53
C ALA A 345 -4.89 9.07 -20.34
N HIS A 346 -3.60 8.78 -20.21
CA HIS A 346 -2.57 9.81 -20.11
C HIS A 346 -2.82 10.76 -18.95
N THR A 347 -3.14 10.20 -17.76
CA THR A 347 -3.49 11.03 -16.61
C THR A 347 -2.27 11.30 -15.71
N GLY A 348 -2.21 12.50 -15.13
CA GLY A 348 -1.17 12.83 -14.15
C GLY A 348 -1.40 12.18 -12.78
N ALA A 349 -2.66 11.92 -12.42
CA ALA A 349 -3.09 11.31 -11.15
C ALA A 349 -4.07 10.16 -11.39
N HIS A 350 -5.21 10.12 -10.64
CA HIS A 350 -6.24 9.09 -10.82
C HIS A 350 -7.01 9.24 -12.15
N GLY A 351 -7.49 8.13 -12.70
CA GLY A 351 -8.42 8.15 -13.85
C GLY A 351 -9.78 8.70 -13.44
N LEU A 352 -10.47 8.02 -12.53
CA LEU A 352 -11.77 8.42 -11.96
C LEU A 352 -11.69 8.47 -10.44
N LEU A 353 -12.08 9.60 -9.84
CA LEU A 353 -12.07 9.81 -8.40
C LEU A 353 -13.42 10.36 -7.93
N LEU A 354 -14.29 9.50 -7.41
CA LEU A 354 -15.60 9.89 -6.88
C LEU A 354 -15.68 9.67 -5.38
N ARG A 355 -15.96 10.73 -4.67
CA ARG A 355 -15.96 10.76 -3.20
C ARG A 355 -17.38 10.81 -2.63
N ALA A 356 -17.49 11.34 -1.43
CA ALA A 356 -18.65 11.29 -0.57
C ALA A 356 -20.01 11.50 -1.27
N GLY A 357 -20.99 10.65 -0.90
CA GLY A 357 -22.39 10.77 -1.35
C GLY A 357 -22.64 10.43 -2.81
N SER A 358 -21.65 9.80 -3.49
CA SER A 358 -21.82 9.33 -4.88
C SER A 358 -22.53 7.98 -4.92
N ARG A 359 -23.56 7.85 -5.74
CA ARG A 359 -24.41 6.66 -5.82
C ARG A 359 -24.79 6.30 -7.25
N HIS A 360 -24.99 5.00 -7.52
CA HIS A 360 -25.40 4.50 -8.82
C HIS A 360 -24.48 4.99 -9.94
N VAL A 361 -23.20 4.62 -9.82
CA VAL A 361 -22.16 4.96 -10.80
C VAL A 361 -21.82 3.71 -11.60
N ALA A 362 -21.74 3.83 -12.91
CA ALA A 362 -21.40 2.73 -13.80
C ALA A 362 -20.23 3.10 -14.71
N VAL A 363 -19.21 2.24 -14.74
CA VAL A 363 -18.11 2.27 -15.72
C VAL A 363 -18.16 0.96 -16.47
N ARG A 364 -18.49 1.00 -17.75
CA ARG A 364 -18.68 -0.20 -18.57
C ARG A 364 -17.95 -0.12 -19.89
N HIS A 365 -17.37 -1.21 -20.32
CA HIS A 365 -16.69 -1.32 -21.61
C HIS A 365 -15.71 -0.16 -21.85
N THR A 366 -15.01 0.25 -20.80
CA THR A 366 -14.20 1.47 -20.75
C THR A 366 -12.73 1.11 -20.55
N LEU A 367 -11.86 1.74 -21.37
CA LEU A 367 -10.42 1.62 -21.26
C LEU A 367 -9.87 2.71 -20.33
N VAL A 368 -9.21 2.32 -19.23
CA VAL A 368 -8.58 3.22 -18.26
C VAL A 368 -7.10 2.87 -18.20
N GLU A 369 -6.25 3.70 -18.78
CA GLU A 369 -4.84 3.32 -18.98
C GLU A 369 -3.85 4.48 -18.92
N ASP A 370 -2.57 4.18 -18.73
CA ASP A 370 -1.46 5.14 -18.59
C ASP A 370 -1.75 6.22 -17.55
N LEU A 371 -1.79 5.81 -16.29
CA LEU A 371 -2.24 6.60 -15.16
C LEU A 371 -1.07 7.03 -14.27
N GLY A 372 -1.10 8.27 -13.81
CA GLY A 372 -0.10 8.74 -12.85
C GLY A 372 -0.25 8.13 -11.46
N ALA A 373 -1.48 7.80 -11.05
CA ALA A 373 -1.79 7.11 -9.79
C ALA A 373 -2.73 5.92 -10.04
N GLY A 374 -3.87 5.84 -9.38
CA GLY A 374 -4.81 4.73 -9.51
C GLY A 374 -5.81 4.86 -10.66
N GLY A 375 -6.48 3.78 -11.00
CA GLY A 375 -7.52 3.74 -12.03
C GLY A 375 -8.82 4.37 -11.56
N ILE A 376 -9.57 3.68 -10.71
CA ILE A 376 -10.88 4.11 -10.20
C ILE A 376 -10.84 4.12 -8.67
N ALA A 377 -11.09 5.28 -8.06
CA ALA A 377 -11.23 5.44 -6.62
C ALA A 377 -12.63 5.91 -6.25
N PHE A 378 -13.29 5.21 -5.32
CA PHE A 378 -14.69 5.42 -4.97
C PHE A 378 -14.92 5.39 -3.46
N GLY A 379 -15.61 6.42 -2.93
CA GLY A 379 -16.04 6.46 -1.54
C GLY A 379 -14.92 6.59 -0.49
N GLY A 380 -13.79 7.22 -0.80
CA GLY A 380 -12.57 7.23 0.01
C GLY A 380 -12.62 8.03 1.31
N ASP A 381 -13.35 9.13 1.37
CA ASP A 381 -13.41 9.95 2.58
C ASP A 381 -14.59 9.53 3.46
N ASN A 382 -14.23 9.24 4.67
CA ASN A 382 -14.99 8.78 5.81
C ASN A 382 -16.43 9.31 5.98
N PRO A 383 -17.44 8.45 5.99
CA PRO A 383 -18.19 8.38 7.22
C PRO A 383 -18.09 7.00 7.88
N ARG A 384 -17.21 6.87 8.83
CA ARG A 384 -17.24 5.77 9.81
C ARG A 384 -18.55 5.79 10.62
N ASP A 385 -19.23 6.91 10.58
CA ASP A 385 -20.46 7.13 11.32
C ASP A 385 -21.68 6.93 10.41
N PRO A 386 -22.48 5.86 10.60
CA PRO A 386 -23.72 5.65 9.87
C PRO A 386 -24.71 6.81 9.99
N ALA A 387 -24.60 7.66 11.04
CA ALA A 387 -25.44 8.85 11.19
C ALA A 387 -25.15 9.92 10.12
N LYS A 388 -24.02 9.86 9.44
CA LYS A 388 -23.68 10.70 8.29
C LYS A 388 -24.12 10.06 6.96
N ALA A 389 -25.26 9.43 6.93
CA ALA A 389 -25.79 8.65 5.80
C ALA A 389 -25.82 9.41 4.45
N ALA A 390 -25.92 10.74 4.46
CA ALA A 390 -25.86 11.55 3.25
C ALA A 390 -24.51 11.44 2.53
N GLY A 391 -23.41 11.31 3.26
CA GLY A 391 -22.05 11.16 2.72
C GLY A 391 -21.69 9.74 2.31
N VAL A 392 -22.54 8.74 2.52
CA VAL A 392 -22.24 7.34 2.16
C VAL A 392 -22.39 7.15 0.66
N SER A 393 -21.33 6.59 0.05
CA SER A 393 -21.30 6.20 -1.35
C SER A 393 -21.79 4.76 -1.53
N SER A 394 -22.39 4.44 -2.68
CA SER A 394 -22.90 3.09 -2.92
C SER A 394 -23.17 2.81 -4.40
N HIS A 395 -23.35 1.52 -4.73
CA HIS A 395 -23.78 1.07 -6.06
C HIS A 395 -22.83 1.54 -7.19
N LEU A 396 -21.50 1.41 -6.97
CA LEU A 396 -20.54 1.46 -8.05
C LEU A 396 -20.58 0.13 -8.82
N VAL A 397 -20.64 0.19 -10.13
CA VAL A 397 -20.45 -0.96 -11.01
C VAL A 397 -19.29 -0.66 -11.96
N VAL A 398 -18.22 -1.44 -11.87
CA VAL A 398 -17.13 -1.47 -12.85
C VAL A 398 -17.20 -2.81 -13.55
N GLU A 399 -17.54 -2.80 -14.84
CA GLU A 399 -17.89 -4.02 -15.55
C GLU A 399 -17.32 -4.00 -16.97
N ASP A 400 -16.85 -5.16 -17.46
CA ASP A 400 -16.33 -5.34 -18.81
C ASP A 400 -15.35 -4.24 -19.23
N SER A 401 -14.45 -3.85 -18.32
CA SER A 401 -13.53 -2.73 -18.51
C SER A 401 -12.08 -3.19 -18.40
N ILE A 402 -11.18 -2.46 -19.07
CA ILE A 402 -9.73 -2.69 -19.04
C ILE A 402 -9.11 -1.55 -18.23
N ILE A 403 -8.48 -1.88 -17.13
CA ILE A 403 -7.86 -0.92 -16.20
C ILE A 403 -6.40 -1.32 -16.05
N ARG A 404 -5.49 -0.56 -16.65
CA ARG A 404 -4.09 -0.98 -16.75
C ARG A 404 -3.09 0.17 -16.78
N HIS A 405 -1.82 -0.18 -16.61
CA HIS A 405 -0.69 0.71 -16.76
C HIS A 405 -0.81 1.93 -15.86
N GLY A 406 -0.81 1.70 -14.53
CA GLY A 406 -1.02 2.74 -13.53
C GLY A 406 0.09 2.88 -12.50
N GLY A 407 0.08 4.03 -11.78
CA GLY A 407 1.09 4.32 -10.75
C GLY A 407 2.37 4.96 -11.29
N HIS A 408 2.37 5.51 -12.49
CA HIS A 408 3.60 6.04 -13.11
C HIS A 408 4.15 7.32 -12.46
N THR A 409 3.35 8.04 -11.69
CA THR A 409 3.80 9.18 -10.87
C THR A 409 3.81 8.79 -9.40
N LEU A 410 2.74 8.16 -8.92
CA LEU A 410 2.58 7.73 -7.53
C LEU A 410 2.30 6.22 -7.51
N GLN A 411 3.33 5.44 -7.30
CA GLN A 411 3.30 3.98 -7.42
C GLN A 411 2.36 3.28 -6.43
N ALA A 412 1.92 3.95 -5.38
CA ALA A 412 0.92 3.44 -4.44
C ALA A 412 -0.53 3.47 -5.00
N GLY A 413 -0.74 3.93 -6.24
CA GLY A 413 -2.03 3.90 -6.91
C GLY A 413 -2.58 2.48 -7.08
N ILE A 414 -3.89 2.32 -6.93
CA ILE A 414 -4.61 1.04 -6.98
C ILE A 414 -5.45 0.98 -8.24
N GLY A 415 -5.56 -0.21 -8.86
CA GLY A 415 -6.40 -0.40 -10.05
C GLY A 415 -7.85 0.01 -9.80
N VAL A 416 -8.52 -0.60 -8.82
CA VAL A 416 -9.84 -0.18 -8.33
C VAL A 416 -9.85 -0.14 -6.80
N TRP A 417 -10.09 1.03 -6.23
CA TRP A 417 -10.17 1.23 -4.80
C TRP A 417 -11.58 1.63 -4.36
N ILE A 418 -12.21 0.77 -3.55
CA ILE A 418 -13.49 1.02 -2.89
C ILE A 418 -13.19 1.27 -1.41
N GLY A 419 -13.16 2.53 -0.99
CA GLY A 419 -12.83 2.91 0.40
C GLY A 419 -14.00 2.66 1.35
N HIS A 420 -14.90 3.65 1.52
CA HIS A 420 -16.11 3.51 2.36
C HIS A 420 -17.35 3.53 1.48
N ALA A 421 -17.78 2.34 1.02
CA ALA A 421 -18.97 2.21 0.18
C ALA A 421 -19.59 0.81 0.30
N HIS A 422 -20.84 0.67 -0.10
CA HIS A 422 -21.57 -0.59 -0.05
C HIS A 422 -22.30 -0.89 -1.35
N ASP A 423 -22.68 -2.17 -1.54
CA ASP A 423 -23.42 -2.64 -2.71
C ASP A 423 -22.72 -2.30 -4.04
N CYS A 424 -21.38 -2.39 -4.05
CA CYS A 424 -20.54 -2.15 -5.21
C CYS A 424 -20.19 -3.47 -5.92
N ALA A 425 -19.95 -3.40 -7.23
CA ALA A 425 -19.55 -4.54 -8.04
C ALA A 425 -18.35 -4.18 -8.93
N VAL A 426 -17.28 -4.95 -8.85
CA VAL A 426 -16.14 -4.93 -9.77
C VAL A 426 -16.13 -6.30 -10.44
N VAL A 427 -16.63 -6.38 -11.67
CA VAL A 427 -16.91 -7.68 -12.28
C VAL A 427 -16.50 -7.72 -13.75
N HIS A 428 -15.96 -8.85 -14.17
CA HIS A 428 -15.55 -9.07 -15.56
C HIS A 428 -14.60 -8.01 -16.12
N ASN A 429 -13.57 -7.62 -15.34
CA ASN A 429 -12.59 -6.66 -15.82
C ASN A 429 -11.22 -7.32 -16.05
N GLU A 430 -10.42 -6.68 -16.91
CA GLU A 430 -8.99 -6.88 -17.02
C GLU A 430 -8.29 -5.80 -16.18
N ILE A 431 -7.55 -6.18 -15.11
CA ILE A 431 -6.86 -5.25 -14.20
C ILE A 431 -5.40 -5.67 -14.11
N CYS A 432 -4.49 -4.88 -14.67
CA CYS A 432 -3.09 -5.29 -14.74
C CYS A 432 -2.12 -4.11 -14.78
N ASP A 433 -0.85 -4.42 -14.54
CA ASP A 433 0.28 -3.49 -14.62
C ASP A 433 0.13 -2.27 -13.70
N PHE A 434 0.05 -2.56 -12.40
CA PHE A 434 0.11 -1.58 -11.32
C PHE A 434 1.30 -1.88 -10.40
N PHE A 435 1.90 -0.84 -9.84
CA PHE A 435 3.01 -0.97 -8.88
C PHE A 435 2.57 -1.28 -7.46
N TYR A 436 1.26 -1.31 -7.20
CA TYR A 436 0.67 -1.66 -5.92
C TYR A 436 -0.53 -2.59 -6.13
N THR A 437 -1.52 -2.56 -5.28
CA THR A 437 -2.70 -3.45 -5.25
C THR A 437 -3.57 -3.35 -6.51
N GLY A 438 -4.11 -4.49 -6.99
CA GLY A 438 -5.05 -4.53 -8.10
C GLY A 438 -6.43 -4.01 -7.71
N VAL A 439 -7.08 -4.65 -6.73
CA VAL A 439 -8.37 -4.20 -6.17
C VAL A 439 -8.29 -4.11 -4.66
N SER A 440 -8.71 -2.98 -4.08
CA SER A 440 -8.76 -2.77 -2.64
C SER A 440 -10.17 -2.47 -2.16
N LEU A 441 -10.59 -3.13 -1.08
CA LEU A 441 -11.91 -3.01 -0.48
C LEU A 441 -11.81 -2.69 1.02
N GLY A 442 -12.39 -1.57 1.42
CA GLY A 442 -12.36 -1.09 2.79
C GLY A 442 -11.25 -0.09 3.09
N TRP A 443 -11.44 0.72 4.15
CA TRP A 443 -10.47 1.74 4.57
C TRP A 443 -10.58 2.04 6.07
N THR A 444 -10.82 1.00 6.89
CA THR A 444 -10.92 1.13 8.35
C THR A 444 -10.05 0.07 9.00
N TRP A 445 -9.02 0.49 9.72
CA TRP A 445 -8.11 -0.40 10.44
C TRP A 445 -8.78 -0.94 11.70
N GLY A 446 -8.64 -2.25 11.94
CA GLY A 446 -9.21 -2.94 13.09
C GLY A 446 -10.71 -3.20 12.98
N TYR A 447 -11.34 -3.46 14.13
CA TYR A 447 -12.73 -3.91 14.24
C TYR A 447 -13.76 -2.79 14.40
N ALA A 448 -13.38 -1.53 14.13
CA ALA A 448 -14.32 -0.43 14.20
C ALA A 448 -15.45 -0.58 13.16
N PRO A 449 -16.69 -0.19 13.48
CA PRO A 449 -17.79 -0.25 12.53
C PRO A 449 -17.51 0.52 11.26
N THR A 450 -17.94 -0.01 10.11
CA THR A 450 -17.84 0.62 8.79
C THR A 450 -19.17 0.60 8.07
N VAL A 451 -19.23 1.29 6.93
CA VAL A 451 -20.38 1.22 6.01
C VAL A 451 -20.21 0.15 4.95
N ASN A 452 -19.04 -0.48 4.88
CA ASN A 452 -18.72 -1.44 3.84
C ASN A 452 -19.51 -2.74 4.04
N ARG A 453 -20.27 -3.14 3.04
CA ARG A 453 -21.02 -4.40 3.05
C ARG A 453 -21.52 -4.75 1.67
N ARG A 454 -21.75 -6.03 1.42
CA ARG A 454 -22.33 -6.56 0.19
C ARG A 454 -21.65 -6.05 -1.07
N ASN A 455 -20.34 -5.90 -1.03
CA ASN A 455 -19.53 -5.59 -2.20
C ASN A 455 -19.13 -6.89 -2.90
N ARG A 456 -19.01 -6.85 -4.21
CA ARG A 456 -18.69 -8.01 -5.04
C ARG A 456 -17.50 -7.74 -5.93
N ILE A 457 -16.44 -8.54 -5.81
CA ILE A 457 -15.26 -8.55 -6.68
C ILE A 457 -15.25 -9.91 -7.37
N ALA A 458 -15.68 -10.00 -8.65
CA ALA A 458 -15.87 -11.30 -9.25
C ALA A 458 -15.58 -11.34 -10.75
N PHE A 459 -15.12 -12.51 -11.22
CA PHE A 459 -14.81 -12.74 -12.63
C PHE A 459 -13.81 -11.76 -13.22
N ASN A 460 -12.91 -11.20 -12.43
CA ASN A 460 -11.86 -10.32 -12.93
C ASN A 460 -10.59 -11.14 -13.23
N ARG A 461 -9.84 -10.73 -14.24
CA ARG A 461 -8.43 -11.08 -14.41
C ARG A 461 -7.60 -9.99 -13.76
N ILE A 462 -6.78 -10.38 -12.78
CA ILE A 462 -5.96 -9.44 -11.99
C ILE A 462 -4.52 -9.95 -12.02
N HIS A 463 -3.61 -9.22 -12.66
CA HIS A 463 -2.27 -9.74 -12.86
C HIS A 463 -1.18 -8.68 -13.10
N HIS A 464 0.10 -9.13 -13.00
CA HIS A 464 1.26 -8.25 -13.13
C HIS A 464 1.14 -7.06 -12.19
N ILE A 465 0.89 -7.37 -10.92
CA ILE A 465 0.64 -6.41 -9.84
C ILE A 465 1.87 -6.32 -8.96
N GLY A 466 2.22 -5.10 -8.51
CA GLY A 466 3.32 -4.80 -7.62
C GLY A 466 4.63 -4.49 -8.31
N GLN A 467 4.97 -5.18 -9.41
CA GLN A 467 6.16 -4.95 -10.25
C GLN A 467 7.47 -4.81 -9.43
N GLY A 468 7.55 -5.43 -8.24
CA GLY A 468 8.69 -5.32 -7.34
C GLY A 468 8.94 -3.94 -6.73
N ALA A 469 7.96 -3.02 -6.82
CA ALA A 469 8.15 -1.64 -6.37
C ALA A 469 7.76 -1.40 -4.91
N LEU A 470 6.61 -1.90 -4.51
CA LEU A 470 6.09 -1.76 -3.14
C LEU A 470 5.81 -3.14 -2.54
N SER A 471 5.50 -3.18 -1.27
CA SER A 471 5.22 -4.41 -0.52
C SER A 471 3.96 -4.24 0.32
N ASP A 472 3.59 -5.26 1.10
CA ASP A 472 2.42 -5.26 1.97
C ASP A 472 1.12 -5.00 1.18
N MET A 473 0.88 -5.87 0.21
CA MET A 473 -0.12 -5.68 -0.84
C MET A 473 -0.72 -7.00 -1.32
N GLY A 474 -1.78 -6.91 -2.10
CA GLY A 474 -2.44 -8.08 -2.69
C GLY A 474 -2.93 -7.85 -4.11
N GLY A 475 -3.16 -8.94 -4.86
CA GLY A 475 -4.00 -8.87 -6.06
C GLY A 475 -5.39 -8.31 -5.68
N VAL A 476 -6.00 -8.87 -4.63
CA VAL A 476 -7.14 -8.29 -3.92
C VAL A 476 -6.77 -8.10 -2.44
N TYR A 477 -6.94 -6.89 -1.95
CA TYR A 477 -6.67 -6.46 -0.58
C TYR A 477 -7.96 -6.03 0.11
N THR A 478 -8.16 -6.42 1.37
CA THR A 478 -9.34 -6.02 2.14
C THR A 478 -8.94 -5.46 3.50
N LEU A 479 -9.75 -4.55 4.05
CA LEU A 479 -9.47 -3.86 5.31
C LEU A 479 -10.75 -3.58 6.09
N GLY A 480 -10.78 -3.99 7.38
CA GLY A 480 -11.89 -3.75 8.29
C GLY A 480 -13.15 -4.57 7.99
N ASP A 481 -14.27 -4.17 8.56
CA ASP A 481 -15.55 -4.87 8.42
C ASP A 481 -16.10 -4.73 7.00
N ASN A 482 -16.41 -5.86 6.37
CA ASN A 482 -16.94 -5.97 5.01
C ASN A 482 -18.09 -6.99 4.94
N ALA A 483 -18.94 -7.01 5.92
CA ALA A 483 -19.97 -8.02 6.09
C ALA A 483 -20.80 -8.30 4.82
N GLY A 484 -20.88 -9.57 4.44
CA GLY A 484 -21.63 -10.06 3.27
C GLY A 484 -20.99 -9.71 1.93
N SER A 485 -19.73 -9.26 1.91
CA SER A 485 -18.98 -9.05 0.68
C SER A 485 -18.31 -10.34 0.19
N GLU A 486 -18.13 -10.45 -1.12
CA GLU A 486 -17.51 -11.63 -1.73
C GLU A 486 -16.43 -11.28 -2.76
N VAL A 487 -15.40 -12.14 -2.81
CA VAL A 487 -14.35 -12.18 -3.83
C VAL A 487 -14.44 -13.55 -4.50
N ALA A 488 -14.95 -13.62 -5.73
CA ALA A 488 -15.32 -14.91 -6.31
C ALA A 488 -15.02 -15.02 -7.82
N ASN A 489 -14.61 -16.23 -8.25
CA ASN A 489 -14.39 -16.53 -9.67
C ASN A 489 -13.34 -15.60 -10.34
N ASN A 490 -12.42 -15.04 -9.59
CA ASN A 490 -11.33 -14.24 -10.16
C ASN A 490 -10.15 -15.13 -10.55
N TRP A 491 -9.44 -14.72 -11.59
CA TRP A 491 -8.15 -15.26 -11.95
C TRP A 491 -7.07 -14.24 -11.58
N ILE A 492 -6.23 -14.57 -10.59
CA ILE A 492 -5.22 -13.68 -10.01
C ILE A 492 -3.85 -14.34 -10.17
N TRP A 493 -2.88 -13.63 -10.80
CA TRP A 493 -1.54 -14.18 -10.96
C TRP A 493 -0.47 -13.11 -11.10
N GLU A 494 0.81 -13.48 -10.94
CA GLU A 494 1.96 -12.59 -11.04
C GLU A 494 1.82 -11.36 -10.11
N VAL A 495 1.65 -11.62 -8.82
CA VAL A 495 1.64 -10.57 -7.79
C VAL A 495 3.03 -10.51 -7.15
N ASN A 496 3.81 -9.47 -7.49
CA ASN A 496 5.23 -9.37 -7.23
C ASN A 496 5.57 -8.12 -6.42
N GLY A 497 5.66 -8.22 -5.10
CA GLY A 497 6.08 -7.14 -4.23
C GLY A 497 7.59 -6.99 -4.12
N TYR A 498 8.04 -5.88 -3.52
CA TYR A 498 9.45 -5.65 -3.24
C TYR A 498 9.98 -6.56 -2.12
N ALA A 499 11.02 -7.32 -2.42
CA ALA A 499 11.56 -8.33 -1.50
C ALA A 499 12.31 -7.77 -0.29
N GLY A 500 12.77 -6.53 -0.36
CA GLY A 500 13.72 -5.97 0.62
C GLY A 500 13.09 -5.55 1.97
N ASN A 501 11.78 -5.41 2.06
CA ASN A 501 11.13 -4.88 3.27
C ASN A 501 10.55 -5.96 4.21
N GLY A 502 10.63 -7.23 3.85
CA GLY A 502 10.08 -8.31 4.67
C GLY A 502 8.54 -8.38 4.73
N ALA A 503 7.84 -7.39 4.20
CA ALA A 503 6.39 -7.36 4.08
C ALA A 503 6.00 -7.83 2.67
N PRO A 504 5.35 -8.98 2.55
CA PRO A 504 5.20 -9.68 1.28
C PRO A 504 4.08 -9.15 0.37
N ALA A 505 3.93 -9.81 -0.80
CA ALA A 505 2.84 -9.63 -1.74
C ALA A 505 2.06 -10.94 -1.90
N TRP A 506 0.75 -10.85 -1.86
CA TRP A 506 -0.16 -11.98 -1.78
C TRP A 506 -1.21 -11.95 -2.90
N GLY A 507 -1.72 -13.10 -3.27
CA GLY A 507 -2.87 -13.13 -4.18
C GLY A 507 -4.10 -12.49 -3.54
N LEU A 508 -4.49 -12.99 -2.37
CA LEU A 508 -5.60 -12.51 -1.56
C LEU A 508 -5.09 -12.08 -0.19
N TYR A 509 -5.34 -10.83 0.19
CA TYR A 509 -4.86 -10.28 1.45
C TYR A 509 -6.02 -9.72 2.29
N THR A 510 -6.30 -10.37 3.42
CA THR A 510 -7.18 -9.84 4.48
C THR A 510 -6.31 -9.18 5.54
N ASP A 511 -6.26 -7.85 5.50
CA ASP A 511 -5.49 -7.03 6.43
C ASP A 511 -6.32 -6.67 7.68
N GLU A 512 -5.82 -5.76 8.48
CA GLU A 512 -6.25 -5.43 9.84
C GLU A 512 -7.77 -5.36 10.01
N GLY A 513 -8.30 -6.29 10.82
CA GLY A 513 -9.72 -6.32 11.18
C GLY A 513 -10.66 -6.76 10.06
N SER A 514 -10.14 -7.26 8.93
CA SER A 514 -11.00 -7.80 7.85
C SER A 514 -11.94 -8.86 8.40
N GLN A 515 -13.25 -8.68 8.20
CA GLN A 515 -14.24 -9.64 8.71
C GLN A 515 -15.46 -9.80 7.79
N GLY A 516 -16.06 -10.99 7.86
CA GLY A 516 -17.32 -11.30 7.20
C GLY A 516 -17.23 -11.43 5.68
N LEU A 517 -16.06 -11.72 5.14
CA LEU A 517 -15.76 -11.88 3.72
C LEU A 517 -15.79 -13.34 3.28
N VAL A 518 -16.24 -13.58 2.06
CA VAL A 518 -16.18 -14.89 1.41
C VAL A 518 -15.31 -14.83 0.16
N PHE A 519 -14.25 -15.63 0.13
CA PHE A 519 -13.34 -15.81 -1.00
C PHE A 519 -13.59 -17.21 -1.56
N ARG A 520 -14.18 -17.32 -2.76
CA ARG A 520 -14.55 -18.63 -3.31
C ARG A 520 -14.33 -18.74 -4.80
N ASP A 521 -14.07 -19.93 -5.26
CA ASP A 521 -13.94 -20.24 -6.68
C ASP A 521 -12.90 -19.35 -7.41
N ASN A 522 -11.85 -18.90 -6.71
CA ASN A 522 -10.77 -18.12 -7.31
C ASN A 522 -9.62 -19.02 -7.73
N LEU A 523 -8.98 -18.70 -8.84
CA LEU A 523 -7.67 -19.21 -9.20
C LEU A 523 -6.62 -18.17 -8.85
N VAL A 524 -5.69 -18.51 -7.98
CA VAL A 524 -4.59 -17.65 -7.51
C VAL A 524 -3.28 -18.35 -7.79
N ALA A 525 -2.44 -17.80 -8.66
CA ALA A 525 -1.22 -18.47 -9.12
C ALA A 525 0.00 -17.53 -9.17
N ARG A 526 1.19 -18.09 -8.98
CA ARG A 526 2.47 -17.37 -9.15
C ARG A 526 2.54 -16.03 -8.39
N CYS A 527 1.97 -15.99 -7.19
CA CYS A 527 2.14 -14.87 -6.29
C CYS A 527 3.44 -15.05 -5.51
N ARG A 528 4.28 -14.01 -5.48
CA ARG A 528 5.66 -14.09 -5.00
C ARG A 528 5.81 -14.70 -3.61
N ASP A 529 5.00 -14.27 -2.66
CA ASP A 529 5.14 -14.71 -1.27
C ASP A 529 4.08 -15.75 -0.89
N GLY A 530 2.89 -15.68 -1.44
CA GLY A 530 1.87 -16.68 -1.19
C GLY A 530 0.50 -16.37 -1.75
N ALA A 531 -0.41 -17.32 -1.57
CA ALA A 531 -1.75 -17.20 -2.10
C ALA A 531 -2.67 -16.39 -1.16
N ILE A 532 -2.60 -16.65 0.15
CA ILE A 532 -3.45 -16.01 1.17
C ILE A 532 -2.59 -15.35 2.25
N HIS A 533 -2.94 -14.13 2.62
CA HIS A 533 -2.52 -13.53 3.89
C HIS A 533 -3.74 -13.14 4.74
N GLN A 534 -3.82 -13.70 5.94
CA GLN A 534 -4.70 -13.29 7.02
C GLN A 534 -3.88 -12.53 8.06
N HIS A 535 -3.90 -11.19 8.05
CA HIS A 535 -3.15 -10.42 9.05
C HIS A 535 -3.78 -10.64 10.44
N TYR A 536 -5.01 -10.21 10.61
CA TYR A 536 -5.95 -10.61 11.67
C TYR A 536 -7.37 -10.20 11.27
N GLY A 537 -8.36 -10.85 11.83
CA GLY A 537 -9.75 -10.61 11.42
C GLY A 537 -10.70 -11.61 12.01
N ARG A 538 -11.93 -11.64 11.51
CA ARG A 538 -12.98 -12.50 12.08
C ARG A 538 -13.84 -13.12 10.99
N GLU A 539 -14.08 -14.44 11.09
CA GLU A 539 -15.05 -15.18 10.28
C GLU A 539 -14.90 -14.97 8.75
N ASN A 540 -13.67 -14.81 8.27
CA ASN A 540 -13.41 -14.82 6.83
C ASN A 540 -13.43 -16.25 6.30
N VAL A 541 -13.96 -16.48 5.11
CA VAL A 541 -14.10 -17.82 4.54
C VAL A 541 -13.38 -17.90 3.20
N TYR A 542 -12.42 -18.80 3.07
CA TYR A 542 -11.77 -19.18 1.81
C TYR A 542 -12.23 -20.58 1.43
N SER A 543 -13.04 -20.70 0.38
CA SER A 543 -13.61 -21.99 0.02
C SER A 543 -13.54 -22.26 -1.48
N ASN A 544 -13.21 -23.51 -1.82
CA ASN A 544 -13.20 -23.98 -3.20
C ASN A 544 -12.27 -23.17 -4.14
N ASN A 545 -11.12 -22.72 -3.65
CA ASN A 545 -10.15 -21.97 -4.46
C ASN A 545 -9.01 -22.90 -4.93
N LEU A 546 -8.37 -22.51 -6.03
CA LEU A 546 -7.10 -23.04 -6.49
C LEU A 546 -5.98 -22.08 -6.11
N PHE A 547 -5.06 -22.50 -5.24
CA PHE A 547 -3.89 -21.77 -4.79
C PHE A 547 -2.64 -22.44 -5.34
N LEU A 548 -2.04 -21.85 -6.36
CA LEU A 548 -1.12 -22.52 -7.26
C LEU A 548 0.21 -21.80 -7.39
N ALA A 549 1.29 -22.58 -7.49
CA ALA A 549 2.63 -22.11 -7.84
C ALA A 549 3.15 -20.93 -7.00
N PHE A 550 2.80 -20.86 -5.71
CA PHE A 550 3.34 -19.88 -4.79
C PHE A 550 4.75 -20.27 -4.32
N SER A 551 5.59 -19.29 -3.98
CA SER A 551 6.99 -19.58 -3.61
C SER A 551 7.19 -19.87 -2.13
N LYS A 552 6.51 -19.16 -1.21
CA LYS A 552 6.81 -19.28 0.23
C LYS A 552 5.71 -19.97 1.04
N ALA A 553 4.46 -19.54 0.88
CA ALA A 553 3.38 -20.09 1.68
C ALA A 553 2.04 -20.10 0.94
N GLY A 554 1.28 -21.20 1.04
CA GLY A 554 -0.11 -21.23 0.59
C GLY A 554 -0.96 -20.25 1.39
N ALA A 555 -0.81 -20.27 2.70
CA ALA A 555 -1.48 -19.36 3.60
C ALA A 555 -0.54 -18.85 4.70
N TRP A 556 -0.73 -17.58 5.07
CA TRP A 556 0.00 -16.91 6.14
C TRP A 556 -0.97 -16.26 7.11
N ARG A 557 -0.75 -16.43 8.42
CA ARG A 557 -1.49 -15.73 9.47
C ARG A 557 -0.50 -14.98 10.37
N SER A 558 -0.63 -13.67 10.47
CA SER A 558 0.31 -12.84 11.26
C SER A 558 0.04 -12.91 12.76
N ARG A 559 -1.24 -12.90 13.18
CA ARG A 559 -1.62 -12.78 14.60
C ARG A 559 -2.73 -13.79 14.97
N ALA A 560 -2.58 -14.48 16.11
CA ALA A 560 -3.63 -15.30 16.70
C ALA A 560 -4.67 -14.42 17.42
N GLU A 561 -5.92 -14.85 17.38
CA GLU A 561 -7.04 -14.20 18.06
C GLU A 561 -7.78 -15.22 18.95
N ASP A 562 -8.63 -14.76 19.87
CA ASP A 562 -9.42 -15.61 20.77
C ASP A 562 -10.73 -16.12 20.12
N HIS A 563 -10.90 -15.86 18.82
CA HIS A 563 -12.08 -16.25 18.04
C HIS A 563 -11.64 -16.82 16.69
N VAL A 564 -12.57 -17.42 15.94
CA VAL A 564 -12.28 -17.91 14.59
C VAL A 564 -11.93 -16.72 13.69
N THR A 565 -10.69 -16.70 13.22
CA THR A 565 -10.21 -15.67 12.30
C THR A 565 -10.56 -16.00 10.87
N VAL A 566 -10.36 -17.27 10.48
CA VAL A 566 -10.51 -17.70 9.10
C VAL A 566 -10.96 -19.16 9.02
N ARG A 567 -11.82 -19.42 8.03
CA ARG A 567 -12.22 -20.78 7.61
C ARG A 567 -11.64 -21.05 6.22
N VAL A 568 -10.88 -22.14 6.08
CA VAL A 568 -10.22 -22.53 4.83
C VAL A 568 -10.74 -23.93 4.45
N LEU A 569 -11.65 -23.98 3.48
CA LEU A 569 -12.50 -25.14 3.24
C LEU A 569 -12.44 -25.62 1.78
N ASN A 570 -12.16 -26.88 1.56
CA ASN A 570 -12.22 -27.54 0.25
C ASN A 570 -11.37 -26.83 -0.83
N ASN A 571 -10.18 -26.29 -0.49
CA ASN A 571 -9.27 -25.65 -1.42
C ASN A 571 -8.20 -26.64 -1.88
N VAL A 572 -7.56 -26.32 -2.99
CA VAL A 572 -6.38 -27.04 -3.49
C VAL A 572 -5.16 -26.13 -3.38
N PHE A 573 -4.15 -26.56 -2.63
CA PHE A 573 -2.84 -25.93 -2.51
C PHE A 573 -1.81 -26.76 -3.27
N TRP A 574 -1.25 -26.19 -4.33
CA TRP A 574 -0.26 -26.84 -5.17
C TRP A 574 0.94 -25.90 -5.39
N TRP A 575 2.16 -26.38 -5.11
CA TRP A 575 3.37 -25.57 -5.28
C TRP A 575 4.54 -26.40 -5.80
N THR A 576 5.59 -25.71 -6.28
CA THR A 576 6.78 -26.34 -6.90
C THR A 576 8.05 -26.10 -6.09
N ASP A 577 8.09 -25.11 -5.19
CA ASP A 577 9.26 -24.82 -4.37
C ASP A 577 9.35 -25.84 -3.22
N PRO A 578 10.41 -26.66 -3.14
CA PRO A 578 10.55 -27.61 -2.04
C PRO A 578 10.67 -26.92 -0.67
N ASP A 579 11.03 -25.64 -0.61
CA ASP A 579 11.07 -24.84 0.63
C ASP A 579 9.74 -24.16 0.96
N GLY A 580 8.76 -24.26 0.08
CA GLY A 580 7.40 -23.80 0.28
C GLY A 580 6.69 -24.52 1.41
N ALA A 581 5.70 -23.87 2.02
CA ALA A 581 4.88 -24.43 3.08
C ALA A 581 3.39 -24.22 2.81
N ALA A 582 2.56 -25.12 3.30
CA ALA A 582 1.11 -24.96 3.27
C ALA A 582 0.67 -23.77 4.16
N TRP A 583 1.25 -23.71 5.36
CA TRP A 583 0.94 -22.69 6.36
C TRP A 583 2.19 -22.10 7.00
N ARG A 584 2.24 -20.77 7.08
CA ARG A 584 3.25 -20.00 7.85
C ARG A 584 2.58 -18.91 8.69
N GLY A 585 3.37 -18.17 9.46
CA GLY A 585 2.91 -16.96 10.15
C GLY A 585 3.43 -16.78 11.55
N GLY A 586 2.90 -15.81 12.28
CA GLY A 586 3.26 -15.49 13.67
C GLY A 586 2.67 -16.47 14.69
N GLY A 587 3.23 -16.46 15.89
CA GLY A 587 2.83 -17.32 17.01
C GLY A 587 3.36 -18.76 16.90
N SER A 588 3.02 -19.60 17.88
CA SER A 588 3.37 -21.02 17.91
C SER A 588 2.36 -21.86 17.09
N PHE A 589 2.72 -23.10 16.77
CA PHE A 589 1.79 -24.05 16.17
C PHE A 589 0.53 -24.24 17.02
N ALA A 590 0.68 -24.32 18.33
CA ALA A 590 -0.45 -24.46 19.25
C ALA A 590 -1.47 -23.31 19.20
N SER A 591 -1.06 -22.13 18.70
CA SER A 591 -1.93 -20.95 18.54
C SER A 591 -2.77 -20.97 17.26
N MET A 592 -2.64 -22.01 16.40
CA MET A 592 -3.41 -22.12 15.14
C MET A 592 -4.88 -22.54 15.35
N ARG A 593 -5.35 -22.62 16.58
CA ARG A 593 -6.73 -23.01 16.92
C ARG A 593 -7.80 -21.99 16.51
N ASP A 594 -7.41 -20.77 16.21
CA ASP A 594 -8.29 -19.74 15.65
C ASP A 594 -8.57 -19.92 14.15
N ILE A 595 -8.00 -20.95 13.54
CA ILE A 595 -8.20 -21.33 12.14
C ILE A 595 -9.09 -22.58 12.08
N VAL A 596 -10.05 -22.59 11.18
CA VAL A 596 -10.83 -23.79 10.82
C VAL A 596 -10.44 -24.21 9.41
N ALA A 597 -9.71 -25.32 9.29
CA ALA A 597 -9.35 -25.90 7.99
C ALA A 597 -10.00 -27.27 7.85
N ASP A 598 -10.69 -27.52 6.72
CA ASP A 598 -11.24 -28.85 6.42
C ASP A 598 -11.44 -29.09 4.93
N GLY A 599 -11.16 -30.33 4.50
CA GLY A 599 -11.33 -30.74 3.12
C GLY A 599 -10.33 -30.13 2.12
N ASN A 600 -9.21 -29.59 2.59
CA ASN A 600 -8.21 -29.04 1.70
C ASN A 600 -7.27 -30.14 1.19
N LEU A 601 -6.80 -29.97 -0.04
CA LEU A 601 -5.80 -30.81 -0.65
C LEU A 601 -4.47 -30.07 -0.73
N TYR A 602 -3.38 -30.70 -0.33
CA TYR A 602 -2.04 -30.12 -0.34
C TYR A 602 -1.08 -30.98 -1.16
N TRP A 603 -0.31 -30.36 -2.05
CA TRP A 603 0.66 -31.06 -2.89
C TRP A 603 1.86 -30.21 -3.25
N CYS A 604 3.05 -30.75 -3.00
CA CYS A 604 4.31 -30.20 -3.50
C CYS A 604 4.76 -30.98 -4.74
N ALA A 605 4.77 -30.38 -5.90
CA ALA A 605 5.14 -31.06 -7.14
C ALA A 605 6.65 -31.37 -7.26
N ALA A 606 7.49 -30.72 -6.44
CA ALA A 606 8.94 -31.00 -6.38
C ALA A 606 9.28 -32.22 -5.52
N GLY A 607 8.32 -32.80 -4.79
CA GLY A 607 8.56 -33.94 -3.91
C GLY A 607 7.53 -34.07 -2.79
N ALA A 608 7.89 -34.74 -1.70
CA ALA A 608 7.01 -34.87 -0.54
C ALA A 608 6.77 -33.50 0.12
N VAL A 609 5.55 -33.29 0.62
CA VAL A 609 5.26 -32.15 1.48
C VAL A 609 6.12 -32.27 2.75
N LYS A 610 6.87 -31.21 3.09
CA LYS A 610 7.78 -31.19 4.24
C LYS A 610 7.05 -31.49 5.56
N GLU A 611 7.73 -32.15 6.48
CA GLU A 611 7.25 -32.39 7.85
C GLU A 611 7.00 -31.10 8.63
N THR A 612 7.55 -29.96 8.19
CA THR A 612 7.37 -28.63 8.79
C THR A 612 6.40 -27.73 8.04
N ALA A 613 5.70 -28.25 7.02
CA ALA A 613 4.87 -27.44 6.10
C ALA A 613 3.64 -26.81 6.76
N PHE A 614 3.24 -27.28 7.93
CA PHE A 614 2.08 -26.77 8.66
C PHE A 614 2.51 -25.95 9.90
N LYS A 615 3.10 -24.79 9.67
CA LYS A 615 3.64 -23.92 10.74
C LYS A 615 4.66 -24.65 11.65
N GLY A 616 5.57 -25.40 11.06
CA GLY A 616 6.57 -26.18 11.78
C GLY A 616 6.10 -27.55 12.26
N ALA A 617 4.85 -27.92 12.02
CA ALA A 617 4.29 -29.23 12.34
C ALA A 617 4.14 -30.10 11.08
N ASP A 618 4.09 -31.40 11.29
CA ASP A 618 3.75 -32.39 10.27
C ASP A 618 2.24 -32.54 10.05
N TRP A 619 1.87 -33.30 9.04
CA TRP A 619 0.47 -33.56 8.71
C TRP A 619 -0.32 -34.26 9.83
N ALA A 620 0.30 -35.19 10.54
CA ALA A 620 -0.36 -35.93 11.64
C ALA A 620 -0.64 -34.98 12.82
N GLN A 621 0.30 -34.14 13.17
CA GLN A 621 0.15 -33.08 14.19
C GLN A 621 -0.92 -32.04 13.80
N TRP A 622 -0.96 -31.61 12.53
CA TRP A 622 -1.98 -30.73 11.99
C TRP A 622 -3.39 -31.31 12.16
N ARG A 623 -3.58 -32.56 11.76
CA ARG A 623 -4.84 -33.26 11.93
C ARG A 623 -5.19 -33.51 13.39
N ALA A 624 -4.21 -33.81 14.23
CA ALA A 624 -4.44 -34.03 15.67
C ALA A 624 -4.94 -32.76 16.38
N GLN A 625 -4.65 -31.56 15.83
CA GLN A 625 -5.18 -30.29 16.31
C GLN A 625 -6.63 -30.01 15.84
N GLY A 626 -7.20 -30.89 15.01
CA GLY A 626 -8.58 -30.81 14.53
C GLY A 626 -8.74 -30.21 13.13
N HIS A 627 -7.64 -29.98 12.42
CA HIS A 627 -7.68 -29.46 11.06
C HIS A 627 -7.76 -30.55 10.01
N ASP A 628 -8.35 -30.27 8.87
CA ASP A 628 -8.40 -31.06 7.64
C ASP A 628 -8.76 -32.57 7.87
N ALA A 629 -9.83 -32.81 8.64
CA ALA A 629 -10.30 -34.17 8.88
C ALA A 629 -10.65 -34.91 7.57
N ARG A 630 -11.17 -34.18 6.55
CA ARG A 630 -11.46 -34.70 5.21
C ARG A 630 -10.37 -34.36 4.20
N GLY A 631 -9.32 -33.59 4.60
CA GLY A 631 -8.23 -33.19 3.74
C GLY A 631 -7.25 -34.31 3.43
N ALA A 632 -6.35 -34.05 2.47
CA ALA A 632 -5.34 -35.04 2.08
C ALA A 632 -4.02 -34.36 1.60
N LEU A 633 -2.91 -35.12 1.73
CA LEU A 633 -1.66 -34.85 1.01
C LEU A 633 -1.66 -35.78 -0.23
N ALA A 634 -2.05 -35.25 -1.39
CA ALA A 634 -2.13 -36.04 -2.61
C ALA A 634 -2.03 -35.15 -3.85
N ASP A 635 -1.53 -35.71 -4.96
CA ASP A 635 -1.50 -35.05 -6.26
C ASP A 635 -2.94 -34.73 -6.72
N PRO A 636 -3.28 -33.46 -6.99
CA PRO A 636 -4.59 -33.10 -7.50
C PRO A 636 -4.89 -33.65 -8.90
N LEU A 637 -3.91 -34.20 -9.60
CA LEU A 637 -4.03 -34.75 -10.94
C LEU A 637 -4.50 -33.67 -11.96
N PHE A 638 -3.85 -32.54 -11.98
CA PHE A 638 -4.09 -31.52 -13.01
C PHE A 638 -3.78 -32.02 -14.40
N ALA A 639 -4.48 -31.52 -15.41
CA ALA A 639 -4.36 -31.97 -16.80
C ALA A 639 -2.98 -31.68 -17.39
N ASP A 640 -2.50 -30.42 -17.30
CA ASP A 640 -1.17 -30.00 -17.74
C ASP A 640 -0.72 -28.72 -17.02
N PRO A 641 -0.18 -28.82 -15.80
CA PRO A 641 0.29 -27.65 -15.03
C PRO A 641 1.35 -26.81 -15.76
N ALA A 642 2.14 -27.41 -16.65
CA ALA A 642 3.16 -26.69 -17.39
C ALA A 642 2.59 -25.73 -18.44
N LYS A 643 1.33 -25.93 -18.83
CA LYS A 643 0.58 -25.06 -19.75
C LYS A 643 -0.57 -24.31 -19.07
N ASP A 644 -0.53 -24.18 -17.75
CA ASP A 644 -1.59 -23.58 -16.95
C ASP A 644 -2.98 -24.27 -17.14
N ASP A 645 -3.00 -25.55 -17.53
CA ASP A 645 -4.23 -26.34 -17.58
C ASP A 645 -4.49 -27.01 -16.22
N TRP A 646 -5.20 -26.30 -15.38
CA TRP A 646 -5.54 -26.68 -14.02
C TRP A 646 -6.83 -27.50 -13.90
N ARG A 647 -7.35 -28.01 -15.01
CA ARG A 647 -8.50 -28.91 -14.99
C ARG A 647 -8.11 -30.22 -14.29
N LEU A 648 -9.01 -30.72 -13.44
CA LEU A 648 -8.80 -31.99 -12.75
C LEU A 648 -9.09 -33.17 -13.67
N ARG A 649 -8.22 -34.16 -13.68
CA ARG A 649 -8.48 -35.45 -14.33
C ARG A 649 -9.48 -36.28 -13.52
N PRO A 650 -10.20 -37.24 -14.16
CA PRO A 650 -11.04 -38.17 -13.44
C PRO A 650 -10.27 -38.90 -12.34
N GLY A 651 -10.89 -39.09 -11.19
CA GLY A 651 -10.26 -39.74 -10.03
C GLY A 651 -9.41 -38.80 -9.17
N SER A 652 -9.38 -37.51 -9.44
CA SER A 652 -8.67 -36.52 -8.62
C SER A 652 -9.12 -36.59 -7.15
N PRO A 653 -8.18 -36.70 -6.20
CA PRO A 653 -8.50 -36.74 -4.76
C PRO A 653 -9.12 -35.40 -4.27
N ALA A 654 -8.93 -34.29 -4.99
CA ALA A 654 -9.56 -33.02 -4.68
C ALA A 654 -11.11 -33.12 -4.69
N LEU A 655 -11.68 -33.90 -5.63
CA LEU A 655 -13.12 -34.11 -5.73
C LEU A 655 -13.66 -34.84 -4.50
N SER A 656 -12.92 -35.84 -4.02
CA SER A 656 -13.28 -36.60 -2.82
C SER A 656 -13.14 -35.76 -1.54
N ALA A 657 -12.20 -34.82 -1.49
CA ALA A 657 -12.03 -33.87 -0.40
C ALA A 657 -13.15 -32.79 -0.35
N GLY A 658 -13.93 -32.65 -1.42
CA GLY A 658 -15.06 -31.74 -1.51
C GLY A 658 -14.85 -30.53 -2.41
N PHE A 659 -13.73 -30.44 -3.11
CA PHE A 659 -13.50 -29.42 -4.16
C PHE A 659 -14.46 -29.64 -5.34
N ARG A 660 -15.00 -28.52 -5.86
CA ARG A 660 -15.90 -28.52 -7.02
C ARG A 660 -15.26 -27.72 -8.16
N PRO A 661 -15.01 -28.32 -9.33
CA PRO A 661 -14.46 -27.60 -10.47
C PRO A 661 -15.31 -26.39 -10.87
N PHE A 662 -14.65 -25.32 -11.23
CA PHE A 662 -15.26 -24.08 -11.74
C PHE A 662 -14.51 -23.62 -12.99
N ASP A 663 -15.17 -22.76 -13.79
CA ASP A 663 -14.57 -22.20 -15.01
C ASP A 663 -13.87 -20.87 -14.71
N TRP A 664 -12.55 -20.89 -14.56
CA TRP A 664 -11.75 -19.68 -14.37
C TRP A 664 -11.54 -18.87 -15.66
N HIS A 665 -11.77 -19.47 -16.85
CA HIS A 665 -11.71 -18.75 -18.12
C HIS A 665 -12.90 -17.81 -18.32
N ALA A 666 -13.95 -17.92 -17.52
CA ALA A 666 -15.04 -16.95 -17.49
C ALA A 666 -14.62 -15.59 -16.90
N ALA A 667 -13.41 -15.50 -16.29
CA ALA A 667 -12.88 -14.24 -15.77
C ALA A 667 -12.35 -13.35 -16.92
N GLY A 668 -12.37 -12.02 -16.67
CA GLY A 668 -11.95 -11.01 -17.64
C GLY A 668 -13.12 -10.41 -18.42
N VAL A 669 -12.80 -9.57 -19.41
CA VAL A 669 -13.78 -8.93 -20.25
C VAL A 669 -14.57 -9.97 -21.06
N TYR A 670 -15.79 -9.66 -21.42
CA TYR A 670 -16.70 -10.60 -22.06
C TYR A 670 -17.30 -10.07 -23.39
N GLY A 671 -18.20 -10.82 -23.98
CA GLY A 671 -18.87 -10.48 -25.22
C GLY A 671 -18.16 -10.99 -26.47
N THR A 672 -18.63 -10.61 -27.64
CA THR A 672 -18.15 -11.10 -28.94
C THR A 672 -17.23 -10.13 -29.66
N ASP A 673 -16.96 -8.94 -29.11
CA ASP A 673 -16.05 -7.96 -29.69
C ASP A 673 -14.61 -8.48 -29.63
N ALA A 674 -14.11 -8.94 -30.79
CA ALA A 674 -12.75 -9.48 -30.89
C ALA A 674 -11.67 -8.42 -30.66
N ALA A 675 -11.93 -7.16 -31.06
CA ALA A 675 -10.97 -6.06 -30.85
C ALA A 675 -10.84 -5.70 -29.36
N TRP A 676 -11.96 -5.74 -28.64
CA TRP A 676 -11.94 -5.49 -27.19
C TRP A 676 -11.19 -6.58 -26.42
N ARG A 677 -11.44 -7.84 -26.76
CA ARG A 677 -10.68 -8.95 -26.16
C ARG A 677 -9.19 -8.89 -26.50
N ALA A 678 -8.86 -8.60 -27.77
CA ALA A 678 -7.46 -8.41 -28.17
C ALA A 678 -6.79 -7.25 -27.42
N CYS A 679 -7.51 -6.16 -27.16
CA CYS A 679 -7.04 -5.05 -26.33
C CYS A 679 -6.77 -5.49 -24.87
N ALA A 680 -7.62 -6.35 -24.29
CA ALA A 680 -7.42 -6.89 -22.96
C ALA A 680 -6.20 -7.83 -22.88
N GLU A 681 -5.91 -8.55 -23.98
CA GLU A 681 -4.77 -9.47 -24.06
C GLU A 681 -3.46 -8.78 -24.48
N GLU A 682 -3.53 -7.52 -24.90
CA GLU A 682 -2.35 -6.74 -25.31
C GLU A 682 -1.38 -6.58 -24.15
N ARG A 683 -0.13 -7.02 -24.36
CA ARG A 683 0.91 -6.89 -23.36
C ARG A 683 1.35 -5.43 -23.23
N CYS A 684 1.05 -4.80 -22.10
CA CYS A 684 1.45 -3.42 -21.77
C CYS A 684 2.51 -3.33 -20.66
N TRP A 685 2.92 -4.45 -20.07
CA TRP A 685 3.88 -4.55 -18.97
C TRP A 685 5.24 -5.05 -19.43
N ASP A 686 6.29 -4.63 -18.75
CA ASP A 686 7.63 -5.17 -18.90
C ASP A 686 7.73 -6.56 -18.22
N ALA A 687 8.73 -7.34 -18.63
CA ALA A 687 9.06 -8.56 -17.91
C ALA A 687 9.48 -8.20 -16.49
N PHE A 688 8.91 -8.91 -15.50
CA PHE A 688 9.29 -8.69 -14.10
C PHE A 688 10.78 -8.95 -13.90
N GLU A 689 11.43 -8.03 -13.22
CA GLU A 689 12.83 -8.14 -12.80
C GLU A 689 12.98 -7.65 -11.37
N ASP A 690 13.57 -8.49 -10.54
CA ASP A 690 13.88 -8.10 -9.17
C ASP A 690 14.93 -7.00 -9.12
N ALA A 691 14.70 -6.01 -8.26
CA ALA A 691 15.74 -5.06 -7.90
C ALA A 691 16.95 -5.80 -7.29
N PRO A 692 18.18 -5.32 -7.51
CA PRO A 692 19.35 -5.84 -6.82
C PRO A 692 19.11 -5.90 -5.31
N LYS A 693 19.70 -6.92 -4.67
CA LYS A 693 19.52 -7.11 -3.22
C LYS A 693 19.92 -5.85 -2.47
N ALA A 694 18.96 -5.24 -1.79
CA ALA A 694 19.22 -4.05 -1.01
C ALA A 694 20.23 -4.31 0.13
N PRO A 695 21.12 -3.36 0.41
CA PRO A 695 22.02 -3.46 1.57
C PRO A 695 21.20 -3.58 2.85
N LYS A 696 21.59 -4.47 3.74
CA LYS A 696 20.99 -4.53 5.07
C LYS A 696 21.16 -3.17 5.77
N TYR A 697 20.10 -2.72 6.44
CA TYR A 697 20.22 -1.54 7.28
C TYR A 697 20.77 -1.95 8.65
N ARG A 698 21.87 -1.32 9.05
CA ARG A 698 22.49 -1.52 10.34
C ARG A 698 22.47 -0.19 11.09
N ARG A 699 21.60 -0.08 12.06
CA ARG A 699 21.53 1.10 12.93
C ARG A 699 22.53 0.95 14.04
N GLU A 700 23.71 1.49 13.82
CA GLU A 700 24.83 1.43 14.77
C GLU A 700 24.85 2.60 15.77
N ARG A 701 23.96 3.58 15.56
CA ARG A 701 23.83 4.76 16.42
C ARG A 701 22.37 5.04 16.74
N LEU A 702 22.09 5.40 17.99
CA LEU A 702 20.78 5.85 18.45
C LEU A 702 20.94 7.07 19.35
N ARG A 703 19.94 7.97 19.29
CA ARG A 703 19.82 9.11 20.19
C ARG A 703 18.35 9.34 20.51
N ALA A 704 18.00 9.46 21.80
CA ALA A 704 16.69 9.92 22.23
C ALA A 704 16.79 10.71 23.53
N ASP A 705 16.42 11.97 23.44
CA ASP A 705 16.29 12.92 24.53
C ASP A 705 14.83 13.31 24.81
N PHE A 706 13.90 12.77 24.03
CA PHE A 706 12.46 12.98 24.06
C PHE A 706 11.97 14.42 23.87
N GLU A 707 12.86 15.41 23.69
CA GLU A 707 12.54 16.84 23.62
C GLU A 707 11.61 17.22 22.47
N ARG A 708 11.72 16.50 21.34
CA ARG A 708 10.91 16.75 20.11
C ARG A 708 9.47 16.26 20.19
N PHE A 709 9.13 15.45 21.19
CA PHE A 709 7.79 14.87 21.30
C PHE A 709 6.87 15.76 22.17
N PRO A 710 5.56 15.86 21.85
CA PRO A 710 4.63 16.58 22.70
C PRO A 710 4.47 15.88 24.06
N VAL A 711 4.23 16.66 25.10
CA VAL A 711 3.85 16.12 26.41
C VAL A 711 2.51 15.41 26.29
N GLY A 712 2.38 14.25 26.89
CA GLY A 712 1.19 13.39 26.85
C GLY A 712 1.49 12.00 26.30
N ASN A 713 0.46 11.34 25.74
CA ASN A 713 0.58 10.00 25.21
C ASN A 713 1.61 9.94 24.06
N VAL A 714 2.41 8.88 24.05
CA VAL A 714 3.40 8.67 22.99
C VAL A 714 2.69 8.27 21.69
N PRO A 715 3.18 8.74 20.53
CA PRO A 715 2.73 8.26 19.25
C PRO A 715 3.18 6.80 19.03
N HIS A 716 2.50 6.06 18.16
CA HIS A 716 2.86 4.67 17.84
C HIS A 716 4.31 4.47 17.37
N THR A 717 4.98 5.53 16.96
CA THR A 717 6.40 5.51 16.60
C THR A 717 7.08 6.78 17.07
N MET A 718 8.28 6.63 17.62
CA MET A 718 9.13 7.69 18.12
C MET A 718 10.51 7.62 17.43
N GLY A 719 10.55 7.87 16.13
CA GLY A 719 11.79 7.72 15.36
C GLY A 719 12.25 6.26 15.29
N ALA A 720 13.37 5.96 15.91
CA ALA A 720 13.92 4.62 16.00
C ALA A 720 13.18 3.70 17.00
N PHE A 721 12.28 4.26 17.79
CA PHE A 721 11.62 3.57 18.89
C PHE A 721 10.20 3.18 18.51
N ALA A 722 9.81 1.98 18.92
CA ALA A 722 8.46 1.46 18.81
C ALA A 722 7.85 1.31 20.22
N PRO A 723 7.09 2.30 20.69
CA PRO A 723 6.35 2.19 21.93
C PRO A 723 5.11 1.31 21.74
N LEU A 724 4.83 0.47 22.72
CA LEU A 724 3.57 -0.25 22.83
C LEU A 724 3.00 0.00 24.23
N ASP A 725 1.92 0.76 24.29
CA ASP A 725 1.19 0.99 25.53
C ASP A 725 0.26 -0.19 25.84
N ALA A 726 -0.04 -0.36 27.11
CA ALA A 726 -0.93 -1.42 27.55
C ALA A 726 -2.40 -1.08 27.24
N ASN A 727 -3.17 -2.09 26.83
CA ASN A 727 -4.64 -2.03 26.62
C ASN A 727 -5.15 -0.86 25.76
N PRO A 728 -5.67 -1.09 24.57
CA PRO A 728 -6.16 -0.03 23.66
C PRO A 728 -7.25 0.89 24.24
N GLY A 729 -7.80 0.59 25.40
CA GLY A 729 -8.84 1.39 26.06
C GLY A 729 -8.39 2.17 27.30
N ARG A 730 -7.11 2.09 27.69
CA ARG A 730 -6.57 2.82 28.86
C ARG A 730 -5.30 3.58 28.49
N PRO A 731 -5.42 4.73 27.81
CA PRO A 731 -4.27 5.55 27.44
C PRO A 731 -3.56 6.11 28.69
N GLY A 732 -2.25 6.40 28.56
CA GLY A 732 -1.49 7.12 29.59
C GLY A 732 -0.56 6.26 30.45
N ARG A 733 -0.39 4.97 30.14
CA ARG A 733 0.62 4.12 30.81
C ARG A 733 2.04 4.42 30.32
N LEU A 734 2.17 4.90 29.11
CA LEU A 734 3.41 5.39 28.53
C LEU A 734 3.18 6.84 28.08
N ALA A 735 3.99 7.77 28.56
CA ALA A 735 3.80 9.20 28.29
C ALA A 735 5.13 9.97 28.28
N VAL A 736 5.25 10.94 27.38
CA VAL A 736 6.29 11.98 27.48
C VAL A 736 5.85 12.98 28.52
N VAL A 737 6.70 13.25 29.48
CA VAL A 737 6.43 14.18 30.60
C VAL A 737 7.50 15.27 30.67
N ASP A 738 7.12 16.43 31.20
CA ASP A 738 7.98 17.58 31.42
C ASP A 738 8.36 17.80 32.93
N ALA A 739 8.13 16.76 33.72
CA ALA A 739 8.41 16.76 35.14
C ALA A 739 9.76 16.10 35.44
N ASP A 740 10.71 16.86 35.97
CA ASP A 740 12.01 16.42 36.50
C ASP A 740 12.79 15.49 35.53
N PRO A 741 13.12 15.94 34.30
CA PRO A 741 13.89 15.14 33.33
C PRO A 741 15.35 14.96 33.77
N ALA A 742 16.01 13.95 33.23
CA ALA A 742 17.44 13.76 33.45
C ALA A 742 18.29 14.80 32.72
N GLN A 743 17.88 15.13 31.49
CA GLN A 743 18.48 16.17 30.67
C GLN A 743 17.38 16.93 29.92
N GLY A 744 17.61 18.21 29.61
CA GLY A 744 16.63 19.02 28.87
C GLY A 744 15.38 19.34 29.69
N ARG A 745 14.20 19.11 29.10
CA ARG A 745 12.90 19.44 29.70
C ARG A 745 11.92 18.29 29.76
N LYS A 746 12.22 17.15 29.09
CA LYS A 746 11.29 16.04 28.94
C LYS A 746 11.93 14.70 29.20
N ALA A 747 11.14 13.75 29.67
CA ALA A 747 11.51 12.35 29.84
C ALA A 747 10.34 11.44 29.47
N LEU A 748 10.62 10.17 29.25
CA LEU A 748 9.62 9.15 28.98
C LEU A 748 9.22 8.45 30.28
N ARG A 749 7.95 8.50 30.64
CA ARG A 749 7.37 7.89 31.83
C ARG A 749 6.70 6.58 31.51
N PHE A 750 6.99 5.55 32.26
CA PHE A 750 6.33 4.24 32.26
C PHE A 750 5.51 4.08 33.55
N ALA A 751 4.26 3.61 33.43
CA ALA A 751 3.39 3.26 34.55
C ALA A 751 2.96 1.80 34.45
N ASP A 752 3.58 0.97 35.29
CA ASP A 752 3.30 -0.47 35.36
C ASP A 752 2.06 -0.77 36.24
N ALA A 753 1.41 -1.91 36.02
CA ALA A 753 0.33 -2.41 36.87
C ALA A 753 0.11 -3.91 36.66
N PRO A 754 -0.35 -4.66 37.70
CA PRO A 754 -0.47 -6.12 37.63
C PRO A 754 -1.62 -6.63 36.74
N ASP A 755 -2.54 -5.76 36.31
CA ASP A 755 -3.68 -6.10 35.46
C ASP A 755 -3.46 -5.82 33.97
N LEU A 756 -2.22 -5.46 33.56
CA LEU A 756 -1.92 -5.15 32.18
C LEU A 756 -1.86 -6.43 31.30
N LYS A 757 -2.34 -6.28 30.06
CA LYS A 757 -2.31 -7.31 29.02
C LYS A 757 -1.74 -6.74 27.72
N PRO A 758 -0.70 -7.32 27.14
CA PRO A 758 0.15 -8.40 27.71
C PRO A 758 0.93 -7.92 28.95
N ASP A 759 1.33 -8.85 29.79
CA ASP A 759 2.02 -8.59 31.07
C ASP A 759 3.41 -7.95 30.95
N TRP A 760 3.96 -7.91 29.72
CA TRP A 760 5.22 -7.23 29.37
C TRP A 760 5.00 -5.80 28.83
N THR A 761 3.86 -5.19 29.09
CA THR A 761 3.54 -3.81 28.68
C THR A 761 3.37 -2.88 29.88
N PRO A 762 3.59 -1.56 29.74
CA PRO A 762 4.07 -0.87 28.56
C PRO A 762 5.54 -1.21 28.24
N ILE A 763 5.87 -1.16 26.97
CA ILE A 763 7.24 -1.43 26.49
C ILE A 763 7.66 -0.37 25.46
N VAL A 764 8.93 -0.02 25.46
CA VAL A 764 9.55 0.72 24.35
C VAL A 764 10.72 -0.09 23.83
N THR A 765 10.73 -0.30 22.53
CA THR A 765 11.78 -1.07 21.86
C THR A 765 12.50 -0.22 20.81
N ALA A 766 13.77 -0.54 20.59
CA ALA A 766 14.54 0.03 19.50
C ALA A 766 15.22 -1.07 18.69
N ALA A 767 15.02 -1.06 17.38
CA ALA A 767 15.81 -1.89 16.48
C ALA A 767 17.19 -1.25 16.28
N CYS A 768 18.24 -2.04 16.38
CA CYS A 768 19.63 -1.66 16.11
C CYS A 768 20.31 -2.76 15.30
N GLY A 769 21.59 -2.59 14.96
CA GLY A 769 22.30 -3.54 14.08
C GLY A 769 23.80 -3.50 14.29
N VAL A 770 24.25 -3.72 15.52
CA VAL A 770 25.68 -3.80 15.84
C VAL A 770 26.10 -5.27 15.81
N GLU A 771 26.86 -5.66 14.80
CA GLU A 771 27.35 -7.03 14.60
C GLU A 771 28.85 -7.19 14.90
N ALA A 772 29.59 -6.08 14.99
CA ALA A 772 31.02 -6.07 15.25
C ALA A 772 31.45 -4.82 16.00
N GLY A 773 32.67 -4.82 16.54
CA GLY A 773 33.21 -3.72 17.36
C GLY A 773 32.65 -3.72 18.79
N VAL A 774 32.64 -2.56 19.42
CA VAL A 774 32.15 -2.36 20.78
C VAL A 774 30.87 -1.53 20.74
N ALA A 775 29.71 -2.12 21.07
CA ALA A 775 28.48 -1.37 21.27
C ALA A 775 28.50 -0.66 22.62
N LYS A 776 28.41 0.67 22.62
CA LYS A 776 28.35 1.52 23.84
C LYS A 776 26.91 2.04 23.98
N LEU A 777 26.19 1.50 24.96
CA LEU A 777 24.83 1.91 25.28
C LEU A 777 24.84 2.72 26.57
N ALA A 778 24.27 3.91 26.57
CA ALA A 778 24.07 4.75 27.73
C ALA A 778 22.65 5.30 27.79
N PHE A 779 22.10 5.41 29.01
CA PHE A 779 20.78 6.03 29.24
C PHE A 779 20.65 6.44 30.70
N ALA A 780 19.72 7.33 30.98
CA ALA A 780 19.36 7.70 32.35
C ALA A 780 18.03 6.99 32.73
N LEU A 781 18.02 6.40 33.95
CA LEU A 781 16.87 5.70 34.52
C LEU A 781 16.54 6.26 35.91
N LYS A 782 15.26 6.67 36.12
CA LYS A 782 14.76 7.04 37.46
C LYS A 782 13.63 6.07 37.81
N VAL A 783 13.75 5.50 39.01
CA VAL A 783 12.73 4.55 39.52
C VAL A 783 12.04 5.15 40.74
N GLU A 784 10.72 5.02 40.81
CA GLU A 784 9.99 5.29 42.04
C GLU A 784 9.99 4.03 42.93
N ASP A 785 9.52 4.19 44.17
CA ASP A 785 9.54 3.08 45.10
C ASP A 785 8.71 1.88 44.60
N GLY A 786 9.27 0.69 44.74
CA GLY A 786 8.66 -0.57 44.24
C GLY A 786 8.72 -0.79 42.74
N ALA A 787 9.30 0.10 41.92
CA ALA A 787 9.39 -0.07 40.48
C ALA A 787 10.39 -1.18 40.08
N THR A 788 10.01 -1.97 39.10
CA THR A 788 10.76 -3.13 38.62
C THR A 788 11.04 -3.07 37.11
N PRO A 789 11.66 -2.00 36.56
CA PRO A 789 11.99 -1.93 35.16
C PRO A 789 12.93 -3.04 34.75
N THR A 790 12.77 -3.51 33.53
CA THR A 790 13.68 -4.46 32.87
C THR A 790 14.20 -3.86 31.58
N VAL A 791 15.51 -3.91 31.38
CA VAL A 791 16.15 -3.58 30.11
C VAL A 791 16.77 -4.85 29.54
N GLU A 792 16.37 -5.23 28.33
CA GLU A 792 16.94 -6.38 27.64
C GLU A 792 17.62 -5.98 26.34
N LEU A 793 18.77 -6.62 26.10
CA LEU A 793 19.51 -6.53 24.87
C LEU A 793 19.46 -7.89 24.19
N ARG A 794 18.86 -7.91 22.97
CA ARG A 794 18.57 -9.16 22.25
C ARG A 794 19.26 -9.22 20.89
N ASP A 795 19.50 -10.44 20.46
CA ASP A 795 19.95 -10.79 19.12
C ASP A 795 18.89 -11.61 18.40
N TYR A 796 18.37 -11.06 17.29
CA TYR A 796 17.41 -11.69 16.39
C TYR A 796 18.06 -12.09 15.06
N SER A 797 19.39 -12.07 14.94
CA SER A 797 20.09 -12.37 13.68
C SER A 797 20.15 -13.86 13.34
N GLY A 798 19.90 -14.74 14.30
CA GLY A 798 19.85 -16.18 14.13
C GLY A 798 18.44 -16.74 13.89
N ASP A 799 18.36 -18.07 13.67
CA ASP A 799 17.12 -18.79 13.65
C ASP A 799 16.43 -18.73 15.02
N GLU A 800 15.12 -18.64 15.04
CA GLU A 800 14.32 -18.54 16.28
C GLU A 800 14.67 -19.63 17.33
N PRO A 801 14.55 -19.33 18.64
CA PRO A 801 14.16 -18.08 19.26
C PRO A 801 15.33 -17.07 19.42
N PHE A 802 15.03 -15.77 19.57
CA PHE A 802 16.03 -14.73 19.87
C PHE A 802 16.88 -15.09 21.11
N THR A 803 18.11 -14.57 21.17
CA THR A 803 18.97 -14.72 22.34
C THR A 803 19.04 -13.42 23.14
N VAL A 804 19.11 -13.54 24.47
CA VAL A 804 19.29 -12.40 25.38
C VAL A 804 20.75 -12.32 25.81
N GLY A 805 21.44 -11.26 25.41
CA GLY A 805 22.83 -11.04 25.82
C GLY A 805 22.94 -10.40 27.20
N VAL A 806 22.10 -9.40 27.44
CA VAL A 806 22.07 -8.67 28.71
C VAL A 806 20.64 -8.50 29.18
N ARG A 807 20.43 -8.75 30.46
CA ARG A 807 19.20 -8.41 31.18
C ARG A 807 19.58 -7.60 32.42
N LEU A 808 19.26 -6.31 32.41
CA LEU A 808 19.38 -5.40 33.53
C LEU A 808 17.99 -5.20 34.15
N THR A 809 17.85 -5.43 35.45
CA THR A 809 16.58 -5.25 36.16
C THR A 809 16.77 -4.45 37.44
N VAL A 810 15.70 -3.82 37.89
CA VAL A 810 15.62 -3.34 39.29
C VAL A 810 14.67 -4.27 40.04
N GLN A 811 15.16 -4.95 41.03
CA GLN A 811 14.40 -5.85 41.88
C GLN A 811 14.71 -5.60 43.36
N LYS A 812 13.66 -5.50 44.21
CA LYS A 812 13.78 -5.22 45.66
C LYS A 812 14.64 -4.00 45.93
N GLY A 813 14.50 -2.94 45.14
CA GLY A 813 15.27 -1.70 45.27
C GLY A 813 16.77 -1.80 44.92
N ARG A 814 17.18 -2.82 44.10
CA ARG A 814 18.54 -3.03 43.69
C ARG A 814 18.68 -3.25 42.19
N PHE A 815 19.68 -2.68 41.57
CA PHE A 815 20.08 -3.02 40.21
C PHE A 815 20.74 -4.38 40.18
N THR A 816 20.26 -5.26 39.29
CA THR A 816 20.85 -6.57 39.01
C THR A 816 21.09 -6.72 37.51
N ALA A 817 22.22 -7.32 37.12
CA ALA A 817 22.53 -7.60 35.71
C ALA A 817 22.89 -9.06 35.52
N ASN A 818 22.21 -9.73 34.61
CA ASN A 818 22.35 -11.18 34.35
C ASN A 818 22.37 -12.00 35.68
N GLY A 819 21.48 -11.63 36.63
CA GLY A 819 21.35 -12.28 37.93
C GLY A 819 22.33 -11.85 38.99
N ARG A 820 23.34 -11.04 38.67
CA ARG A 820 24.31 -10.51 39.61
C ARG A 820 23.85 -9.19 40.21
N ASP A 821 23.88 -9.09 41.53
CA ASP A 821 23.55 -7.87 42.27
C ASP A 821 24.68 -6.81 42.12
N LEU A 822 24.29 -5.53 41.93
CA LEU A 822 25.21 -4.43 41.65
C LEU A 822 25.19 -3.37 42.74
N CYS A 823 24.12 -2.61 42.86
CA CYS A 823 24.01 -1.49 43.79
C CYS A 823 22.55 -1.20 44.10
N ALA A 824 22.30 -0.35 45.12
CA ALA A 824 20.97 0.11 45.44
C ALA A 824 20.42 1.02 44.33
N ALA A 825 19.18 0.81 43.95
CA ALA A 825 18.38 1.75 43.14
C ALA A 825 17.71 2.74 44.13
N ARG A 826 18.11 4.01 44.08
CA ARG A 826 17.55 5.04 44.97
C ARG A 826 16.26 5.58 44.38
N PRO A 827 15.11 5.40 45.04
CA PRO A 827 13.84 5.93 44.54
C PRO A 827 13.89 7.45 44.35
N GLY A 828 13.28 7.95 43.28
CA GLY A 828 13.22 9.36 42.91
C GLY A 828 14.57 9.95 42.42
N VAL A 829 15.65 9.18 42.34
CA VAL A 829 16.98 9.63 41.88
C VAL A 829 17.24 9.09 40.47
N TRP A 830 17.74 9.96 39.60
CA TRP A 830 18.25 9.54 38.29
C TRP A 830 19.55 8.74 38.42
N HIS A 831 19.65 7.65 37.71
CA HIS A 831 20.83 6.81 37.60
C HIS A 831 21.33 6.82 36.16
N ASP A 832 22.53 7.27 35.94
CA ASP A 832 23.18 7.16 34.62
C ASP A 832 23.73 5.74 34.47
N VAL A 833 23.25 5.03 33.44
CA VAL A 833 23.61 3.63 33.14
C VAL A 833 24.44 3.61 31.86
N ALA A 834 25.61 2.96 31.92
CA ALA A 834 26.49 2.82 30.77
C ALA A 834 26.95 1.38 30.60
N LEU A 835 26.80 0.83 29.41
CA LEU A 835 27.24 -0.52 29.02
C LEU A 835 28.26 -0.44 27.89
N ALA A 836 29.27 -1.30 27.94
CA ALA A 836 30.17 -1.53 26.82
C ALA A 836 30.21 -3.03 26.50
N LEU A 837 29.80 -3.34 25.25
CA LEU A 837 29.54 -4.69 24.78
C LEU A 837 30.45 -5.01 23.59
N PRO A 838 31.67 -5.57 23.81
CA PRO A 838 32.49 -6.07 22.72
C PRO A 838 31.84 -7.26 22.03
N LEU A 839 31.47 -7.09 20.77
CA LEU A 839 30.78 -8.11 19.92
C LEU A 839 31.78 -8.83 19.01
N SER A 840 32.95 -8.22 18.77
CA SER A 840 34.03 -8.84 18.00
C SER A 840 35.40 -8.59 18.68
N GLY A 841 36.49 -9.18 18.12
CA GLY A 841 37.82 -9.00 18.59
C GLY A 841 38.18 -9.81 19.87
N PRO A 842 39.36 -9.57 20.48
CA PRO A 842 39.86 -10.39 21.60
C PRO A 842 39.05 -10.31 22.89
N ARG A 843 38.16 -9.31 22.98
CA ARG A 843 37.28 -9.11 24.14
C ARG A 843 35.83 -9.53 23.86
N ALA A 844 35.55 -10.12 22.71
CA ALA A 844 34.19 -10.53 22.36
C ALA A 844 33.55 -11.36 23.48
N GLY A 845 32.32 -10.99 23.84
CA GLY A 845 31.55 -11.64 24.90
C GLY A 845 31.85 -11.13 26.33
N ARG A 846 32.95 -10.42 26.57
CA ARG A 846 33.24 -9.79 27.87
C ARG A 846 32.71 -8.37 27.87
N TRP A 847 31.86 -8.04 28.79
CA TRP A 847 31.19 -6.75 28.79
C TRP A 847 31.21 -6.08 30.16
N SER A 848 30.98 -4.78 30.18
CA SER A 848 30.97 -3.99 31.42
C SER A 848 29.73 -3.15 31.56
N LEU A 849 29.34 -2.93 32.81
CA LEU A 849 28.20 -2.08 33.19
C LEU A 849 28.65 -1.12 34.28
N THR A 850 28.26 0.13 34.15
CA THR A 850 28.43 1.16 35.19
C THR A 850 27.03 1.75 35.47
N VAL A 851 26.70 1.86 36.77
CA VAL A 851 25.48 2.54 37.24
C VAL A 851 25.91 3.64 38.22
N THR A 852 25.57 4.88 37.92
CA THR A 852 25.92 6.06 38.72
C THR A 852 24.67 6.78 39.16
N PRO A 853 24.27 6.69 40.44
CA PRO A 853 23.24 7.56 40.98
C PRO A 853 23.70 9.02 40.97
N ARG A 854 22.93 9.95 40.46
CA ARG A 854 23.32 11.37 40.44
C ARG A 854 23.51 11.87 41.86
N GLY A 855 24.65 12.48 42.10
CA GLY A 855 25.09 12.86 43.47
C GLY A 855 25.61 11.70 44.33
N GLY A 856 25.95 10.55 43.73
CA GLY A 856 26.50 9.37 44.44
C GLY A 856 27.68 8.72 43.75
N ALA A 857 28.23 7.68 44.38
CA ALA A 857 29.36 6.92 43.84
C ALA A 857 28.88 5.93 42.75
N SER A 858 29.67 5.74 41.68
CA SER A 858 29.47 4.77 40.62
C SER A 858 29.67 3.33 41.10
N ALA A 859 28.81 2.43 40.73
CA ALA A 859 29.04 0.99 40.84
C ALA A 859 29.36 0.45 39.43
N ARG A 860 30.50 -0.25 39.33
CA ARG A 860 30.95 -0.87 38.09
C ARG A 860 31.07 -2.37 38.25
N ALA A 861 30.63 -3.10 37.23
CA ALA A 861 30.83 -4.54 37.16
C ALA A 861 31.33 -4.96 35.77
N GLU A 862 32.14 -6.00 35.75
CA GLU A 862 32.55 -6.69 34.52
C GLU A 862 32.02 -8.10 34.51
N PHE A 863 31.64 -8.58 33.31
CA PHE A 863 31.03 -9.85 33.06
C PHE A 863 31.88 -10.62 32.04
N ALA A 864 32.15 -11.90 32.34
CA ALA A 864 32.97 -12.77 31.51
C ALA A 864 32.24 -13.29 30.25
N SER A 865 30.91 -13.25 30.25
CA SER A 865 30.09 -13.71 29.14
C SER A 865 28.74 -13.00 29.09
N PHE A 866 28.10 -13.06 27.95
CA PHE A 866 26.67 -12.71 27.81
C PHE A 866 25.79 -13.74 28.54
N LEU A 867 24.51 -13.40 28.76
CA LEU A 867 23.55 -14.30 29.41
C LEU A 867 23.34 -15.57 28.57
N ASP A 868 23.16 -15.43 27.26
CA ASP A 868 23.17 -16.53 26.30
C ASP A 868 24.47 -16.49 25.49
N ALA A 869 25.21 -17.57 25.47
CA ALA A 869 26.48 -17.68 24.74
C ALA A 869 26.31 -17.57 23.20
N ARG A 870 25.10 -17.76 22.68
CA ARG A 870 24.76 -17.58 21.27
C ARG A 870 24.55 -16.12 20.86
N PHE A 871 24.47 -15.19 21.79
CA PHE A 871 24.36 -13.76 21.52
C PHE A 871 25.63 -13.25 20.82
N LYS A 872 25.52 -12.81 19.58
CA LYS A 872 26.65 -12.36 18.75
C LYS A 872 26.48 -10.94 18.23
N ALA A 873 25.24 -10.44 18.21
CA ALA A 873 24.91 -9.12 17.69
C ALA A 873 23.91 -8.42 18.61
N LEU A 874 24.01 -7.11 18.71
CA LEU A 874 22.99 -6.30 19.35
C LEU A 874 22.02 -5.80 18.27
N THR A 875 20.88 -6.47 18.14
CA THR A 875 19.87 -6.14 17.11
C THR A 875 18.60 -5.53 17.68
N TRP A 876 18.43 -5.57 19.02
CA TRP A 876 17.25 -5.07 19.68
C TRP A 876 17.52 -4.64 21.11
N ILE A 877 16.95 -3.50 21.51
CA ILE A 877 16.98 -2.97 22.87
C ILE A 877 15.53 -2.82 23.32
N GLY A 878 15.18 -3.33 24.49
CA GLY A 878 13.84 -3.18 25.07
C GLY A 878 13.85 -2.63 26.46
N PHE A 879 12.95 -1.68 26.74
CA PHE A 879 12.63 -1.12 28.03
C PHE A 879 11.23 -1.59 28.40
N ILE A 880 11.12 -2.46 29.40
CA ILE A 880 9.97 -3.37 29.59
C ILE A 880 9.41 -3.22 30.99
N CYS A 881 8.09 -3.17 31.12
CA CYS A 881 7.38 -3.47 32.35
C CYS A 881 6.96 -4.95 32.36
N TYR A 882 6.95 -5.62 33.50
CA TYR A 882 6.50 -7.01 33.63
C TYR A 882 5.35 -7.18 34.61
N GLY A 883 4.43 -6.22 34.68
CA GLY A 883 3.13 -6.35 35.31
C GLY A 883 3.08 -6.83 36.76
N ALA A 884 4.20 -6.75 37.50
CA ALA A 884 4.33 -7.33 38.81
C ALA A 884 3.76 -6.43 39.94
N THR A 885 3.81 -5.13 39.76
CA THR A 885 3.40 -4.14 40.77
C THR A 885 2.92 -2.84 40.12
N SER A 886 2.02 -2.13 40.80
CA SER A 886 1.69 -0.75 40.38
C SER A 886 2.85 0.17 40.72
N SER A 887 3.61 0.55 39.70
CA SER A 887 4.86 1.34 39.89
C SER A 887 5.13 2.26 38.72
N VAL A 888 6.02 3.22 38.93
CA VAL A 888 6.39 4.23 37.94
C VAL A 888 7.92 4.31 37.84
N TRP A 889 8.39 4.45 36.59
CA TRP A 889 9.79 4.74 36.33
C TRP A 889 9.93 5.59 35.06
N TYR A 890 11.11 6.13 34.82
CA TYR A 890 11.37 7.08 33.76
C TYR A 890 12.67 6.74 33.03
N LEU A 891 12.68 7.03 31.72
CA LEU A 891 13.81 6.87 30.82
C LEU A 891 14.13 8.21 30.17
N ASP A 892 15.42 8.52 30.07
CA ASP A 892 15.89 9.72 29.36
C ASP A 892 17.31 9.52 28.80
N ASP A 893 17.78 10.44 27.96
CA ASP A 893 19.14 10.55 27.42
C ASP A 893 19.72 9.23 26.88
N LEU A 894 18.94 8.49 26.07
CA LEU A 894 19.39 7.23 25.51
C LEU A 894 20.35 7.45 24.34
N ARG A 895 21.48 6.77 24.39
CA ARG A 895 22.56 6.81 23.38
C ARG A 895 23.11 5.41 23.11
N LEU A 896 23.19 5.04 21.85
CA LEU A 896 23.98 3.91 21.37
C LEU A 896 25.02 4.45 20.40
N ASP A 897 26.26 4.04 20.57
CA ASP A 897 27.37 4.26 19.65
C ASP A 897 28.11 2.95 19.42
N THR A 898 28.70 2.80 18.24
CA THR A 898 29.57 1.67 17.93
C THR A 898 30.98 2.17 17.67
N GLU A 899 31.95 1.56 18.35
CA GLU A 899 33.36 1.74 18.04
C GLU A 899 33.81 0.51 17.23
N HIS A 900 34.33 0.75 16.05
CA HIS A 900 34.96 -0.26 15.22
C HIS A 900 36.49 -0.28 15.55
N ASP A 901 37.06 -1.48 15.55
CA ASP A 901 38.51 -1.68 15.81
C ASP A 901 39.36 -1.06 14.69
#